data_ca5dc728599aaae534eee0e5b5d88011
#
_entry.id   ca5dc728599aaae534eee0e5b5d88011
#
_cell.length_a   1.000
_cell.length_b   1.000
_cell.length_c   1.000
_cell.angle_alpha   90.00
_cell.angle_beta   90.00
_cell.angle_gamma   90.00
#
_symmetry.space_group_name_H-M   'P 1'
#
loop_
_entity.id
_entity.type
_entity.pdbx_description
1 polymer ?
#
loop_
_entity_poly.entity_id
_entity_poly.type
_entity_poly.pdbx_seq_one_letter_code
_entity_poly.pdbx_strand_id
1 'polypeptide(L)'
;MITEKEKHIEEEYSASSIQVLEGLEAVRKRPAMYIGDIGIKGLHHLVYEVVDNSIDEALAGYCSNIEVYINEDNSITVEDDGRGIPTDMHEKEGKSALEVVLTVLHAGGKFNKDSYKVSGGLHGVGVSCVNALSNLLIAEVHRQGKIHIQKFSKGTPLGPMEITGDTDTHGTIITFKPDDTIFTSTEYNYDILASRLRELAYLNKGVRLNLTDKREKDENGNYRRDEIYSVDGLKGFVKFLDESREPLIENVIYIDTERDGVPVEVAMQYNTSFTENVHSYVNNINTIEGGTHEAGFRMALTRVLKKYAEESKALEKAKVEISGEDFREGLIAVISVKVSEPQFEGQTKTKLGNNEVSGAVNQAVGEALTYYLEEHPKEAKIIVDKVVLAATARVAARKARESVQRKSPMGGGGLPGKLADCSSRVAEECELFLVEGDSAGGSAKQGRSRQFQAILPLRGKILNVEKAMWHKAFESDEVNNIIQALGVRFGVDGEEDSKKANIDKLRYHKVIIMTDADVDGSHIDTLIMTLFYRYMPEVIQGGHLYIATPPLYKCSKGKISEYCYTDEARQAFIQKYGEGNEQGIHTQRYKGLGEMNPEQLWETTMNPETRILKQVNIENAAEADYIFSMLMGDDVGPRREFIEKNATYANIDA
;
A
#
# COMPACT_ATOMS: atom_id res chain seq x y z
N MET A 1 -19.22 -33.52 41.36
CA MET A 1 -17.92 -33.18 41.96
C MET A 1 -17.12 -32.52 40.87
N ILE A 2 -16.93 -31.22 40.99
CA ILE A 2 -16.10 -30.42 40.05
C ILE A 2 -14.65 -30.84 40.37
N THR A 3 -13.89 -31.19 39.36
CA THR A 3 -12.49 -31.63 39.54
C THR A 3 -11.61 -30.47 40.01
N GLU A 4 -10.52 -30.74 40.73
CA GLU A 4 -9.58 -29.69 41.17
C GLU A 4 -9.05 -28.84 40.02
N LYS A 5 -8.98 -29.40 38.80
CA LYS A 5 -8.59 -28.68 37.58
C LYS A 5 -9.64 -27.69 37.12
N GLU A 6 -10.92 -28.03 37.26
CA GLU A 6 -12.06 -27.12 36.92
C GLU A 6 -12.16 -26.00 37.95
N LYS A 7 -11.90 -26.25 39.22
CA LYS A 7 -11.81 -25.21 40.25
C LYS A 7 -10.64 -24.25 40.03
N HIS A 8 -9.47 -24.74 39.59
CA HIS A 8 -8.32 -23.92 39.27
C HIS A 8 -8.58 -23.02 38.04
N ILE A 9 -9.33 -23.50 37.05
CA ILE A 9 -9.71 -22.72 35.86
C ILE A 9 -10.77 -21.67 36.25
N GLU A 10 -11.72 -21.97 37.12
CA GLU A 10 -12.71 -21.01 37.62
C GLU A 10 -12.11 -19.90 38.51
N GLU A 11 -11.08 -20.23 39.31
CA GLU A 11 -10.35 -19.26 40.13
C GLU A 11 -9.41 -18.35 39.28
N GLU A 12 -8.84 -18.87 38.16
CA GLU A 12 -7.98 -18.13 37.26
C GLU A 12 -8.76 -17.16 36.35
N TYR A 13 -10.04 -17.44 36.03
CA TYR A 13 -10.87 -16.57 35.21
C TYR A 13 -12.09 -16.06 36.00
N SER A 14 -11.86 -15.02 36.77
CA SER A 14 -12.87 -14.37 37.60
C SER A 14 -13.08 -12.91 37.18
N ALA A 15 -14.07 -12.25 37.73
CA ALA A 15 -14.33 -10.82 37.50
C ALA A 15 -13.09 -9.94 37.75
N SER A 16 -12.17 -10.37 38.63
CA SER A 16 -10.90 -9.66 38.88
C SER A 16 -9.87 -9.81 37.75
N SER A 17 -10.04 -10.78 36.84
CA SER A 17 -9.19 -10.90 35.65
C SER A 17 -9.65 -10.01 34.47
N ILE A 18 -10.84 -9.40 34.58
CA ILE A 18 -11.37 -8.46 33.58
C ILE A 18 -10.76 -7.07 33.86
N GLN A 19 -9.86 -6.63 32.97
CA GLN A 19 -9.29 -5.29 33.00
C GLN A 19 -10.13 -4.34 32.15
N VAL A 20 -10.62 -3.26 32.73
CA VAL A 20 -11.23 -2.17 32.00
C VAL A 20 -10.13 -1.15 31.71
N LEU A 21 -9.87 -0.89 30.44
CA LEU A 21 -8.92 0.12 29.99
C LEU A 21 -9.70 1.39 29.63
N GLU A 22 -9.32 2.50 30.21
CA GLU A 22 -9.99 3.78 29.96
C GLU A 22 -9.09 4.73 29.17
N GLY A 23 -9.70 5.51 28.27
CA GLY A 23 -9.03 6.59 27.56
C GLY A 23 -7.79 6.16 26.76
N LEU A 24 -6.72 6.97 26.84
CA LEU A 24 -5.49 6.78 26.07
C LEU A 24 -4.64 5.58 26.52
N GLU A 25 -4.89 5.03 27.70
CA GLU A 25 -4.22 3.79 28.15
C GLU A 25 -4.58 2.60 27.25
N ALA A 26 -5.85 2.53 26.81
CA ALA A 26 -6.30 1.52 25.86
C ALA A 26 -5.53 1.58 24.52
N VAL A 27 -5.24 2.79 24.02
CA VAL A 27 -4.45 3.02 22.81
C VAL A 27 -3.03 2.49 22.99
N ARG A 28 -2.38 2.82 24.09
CA ARG A 28 -1.01 2.37 24.38
C ARG A 28 -0.90 0.84 24.55
N LYS A 29 -1.92 0.20 25.12
CA LYS A 29 -1.93 -1.23 25.35
C LYS A 29 -2.25 -2.06 24.10
N ARG A 30 -3.02 -1.49 23.18
CA ARG A 30 -3.45 -2.13 21.91
C ARG A 30 -3.29 -1.16 20.74
N PRO A 31 -2.08 -0.66 20.44
CA PRO A 31 -1.88 0.38 19.42
C PRO A 31 -2.34 -0.07 18.03
N ALA A 32 -2.13 -1.34 17.66
CA ALA A 32 -2.53 -1.87 16.36
C ALA A 32 -4.05 -1.80 16.09
N MET A 33 -4.90 -1.74 17.14
CA MET A 33 -6.35 -1.53 16.96
C MET A 33 -6.68 -0.13 16.42
N TYR A 34 -5.83 0.87 16.67
CA TYR A 34 -6.06 2.27 16.31
C TYR A 34 -5.26 2.72 15.08
N ILE A 35 -4.03 2.23 14.93
CA ILE A 35 -3.11 2.62 13.85
C ILE A 35 -2.77 1.46 12.88
N GLY A 36 -3.40 0.29 13.06
CA GLY A 36 -3.29 -0.88 12.19
C GLY A 36 -2.03 -1.71 12.41
N ASP A 37 -0.89 -1.12 12.74
CA ASP A 37 0.41 -1.77 12.89
C ASP A 37 1.30 -1.00 13.87
N ILE A 38 2.37 -1.63 14.37
CA ILE A 38 3.42 -1.01 15.21
C ILE A 38 4.79 -0.95 14.51
N GLY A 39 4.86 -1.38 13.26
CA GLY A 39 6.03 -1.26 12.38
C GLY A 39 6.08 0.07 11.65
N ILE A 40 6.80 0.09 10.53
CA ILE A 40 6.97 1.28 9.67
C ILE A 40 5.62 1.87 9.23
N LYS A 41 4.67 1.02 8.86
CA LYS A 41 3.34 1.46 8.43
C LYS A 41 2.59 2.23 9.52
N GLY A 42 2.53 1.68 10.74
CA GLY A 42 1.90 2.35 11.88
C GLY A 42 2.63 3.63 12.28
N LEU A 43 3.97 3.66 12.15
CA LEU A 43 4.78 4.85 12.41
C LEU A 43 4.40 6.00 11.47
N HIS A 44 4.32 5.74 10.15
CA HIS A 44 3.94 6.75 9.15
C HIS A 44 2.48 7.17 9.29
N HIS A 45 1.61 6.26 9.76
CA HIS A 45 0.20 6.57 10.02
C HIS A 45 0.03 7.70 11.06
N LEU A 46 0.93 7.82 12.04
CA LEU A 46 0.90 8.96 12.98
C LEU A 46 1.04 10.30 12.24
N VAL A 47 1.90 10.37 11.23
CA VAL A 47 2.07 11.59 10.41
C VAL A 47 0.80 11.86 9.61
N TYR A 48 0.21 10.82 9.00
CA TYR A 48 -1.02 10.95 8.22
C TYR A 48 -2.17 11.50 9.06
N GLU A 49 -2.34 11.05 10.30
CA GLU A 49 -3.40 11.55 11.19
C GLU A 49 -3.25 13.06 11.52
N VAL A 50 -2.03 13.56 11.61
CA VAL A 50 -1.80 15.00 11.83
C VAL A 50 -1.99 15.79 10.54
N VAL A 51 -1.43 15.33 9.42
CA VAL A 51 -1.57 15.98 8.11
C VAL A 51 -3.03 16.00 7.66
N ASP A 52 -3.78 14.90 7.85
CA ASP A 52 -5.20 14.83 7.49
C ASP A 52 -6.05 15.85 8.28
N ASN A 53 -5.63 16.25 9.50
CA ASN A 53 -6.29 17.34 10.21
C ASN A 53 -6.06 18.70 9.53
N SER A 54 -4.85 18.96 9.03
CA SER A 54 -4.54 20.17 8.27
C SER A 54 -5.25 20.18 6.90
N ILE A 55 -5.38 19.02 6.26
CA ILE A 55 -6.18 18.84 5.04
C ILE A 55 -7.68 19.07 5.30
N ASP A 56 -8.22 18.68 6.46
CA ASP A 56 -9.61 18.97 6.82
C ASP A 56 -9.84 20.49 6.99
N GLU A 57 -8.86 21.24 7.49
CA GLU A 57 -8.89 22.71 7.48
C GLU A 57 -8.87 23.27 6.05
N ALA A 58 -8.10 22.64 5.14
CA ALA A 58 -8.07 23.04 3.74
C ALA A 58 -9.40 22.74 3.04
N LEU A 59 -10.03 21.59 3.30
CA LEU A 59 -11.37 21.25 2.79
C LEU A 59 -12.45 22.22 3.32
N ALA A 60 -12.27 22.73 4.52
CA ALA A 60 -13.13 23.76 5.09
C ALA A 60 -12.83 25.17 4.52
N GLY A 61 -11.80 25.34 3.71
CA GLY A 61 -11.41 26.58 3.03
C GLY A 61 -10.54 27.52 3.86
N TYR A 62 -9.91 27.03 4.93
CA TYR A 62 -9.14 27.85 5.87
C TYR A 62 -7.65 27.60 5.84
N CYS A 63 -7.15 26.56 5.15
CA CYS A 63 -5.75 26.24 5.05
C CYS A 63 -5.31 26.15 3.58
N SER A 64 -4.16 26.69 3.25
CA SER A 64 -3.56 26.71 1.92
C SER A 64 -2.12 26.21 1.86
N ASN A 65 -1.44 26.18 3.01
CA ASN A 65 -0.04 25.76 3.12
C ASN A 65 0.15 24.83 4.32
N ILE A 66 0.79 23.69 4.06
CA ILE A 66 1.14 22.68 5.07
C ILE A 66 2.61 22.36 4.93
N GLU A 67 3.37 22.53 6.02
CA GLU A 67 4.78 22.19 6.12
C GLU A 67 4.96 20.94 6.97
N VAL A 68 5.72 19.97 6.48
CA VAL A 68 6.05 18.73 7.20
C VAL A 68 7.57 18.63 7.31
N TYR A 69 8.07 18.45 8.52
CA TYR A 69 9.50 18.34 8.79
C TYR A 69 9.80 17.00 9.45
N ILE A 70 10.77 16.27 8.91
CA ILE A 70 11.45 15.19 9.62
C ILE A 70 12.64 15.85 10.32
N ASN A 71 12.61 15.94 11.64
CA ASN A 71 13.65 16.62 12.41
C ASN A 71 14.88 15.73 12.61
N GLU A 72 16.02 16.34 13.01
CA GLU A 72 17.30 15.67 13.25
C GLU A 72 17.20 14.51 14.25
N ASP A 73 16.30 14.59 15.22
CA ASP A 73 16.08 13.58 16.26
C ASP A 73 14.98 12.57 15.91
N ASN A 74 14.58 12.48 14.64
CA ASN A 74 13.44 11.68 14.15
C ASN A 74 12.09 12.02 14.82
N SER A 75 11.90 13.25 15.30
CA SER A 75 10.57 13.78 15.56
C SER A 75 9.97 14.35 14.27
N ILE A 76 8.65 14.44 14.23
CA ILE A 76 7.91 15.07 13.11
C ILE A 76 7.33 16.40 13.59
N THR A 77 7.40 17.41 12.74
CA THR A 77 6.65 18.66 12.90
C THR A 77 5.72 18.83 11.70
N VAL A 78 4.44 19.06 11.96
CA VAL A 78 3.44 19.44 10.95
C VAL A 78 2.92 20.82 11.33
N GLU A 79 3.01 21.76 10.41
CA GLU A 79 2.57 23.15 10.54
C GLU A 79 1.55 23.47 9.45
N ASP A 80 0.43 24.07 9.81
CA ASP A 80 -0.61 24.54 8.88
C ASP A 80 -0.97 26.01 9.14
N ASP A 81 -1.48 26.65 8.08
CA ASP A 81 -2.01 28.02 8.12
C ASP A 81 -3.54 28.05 8.32
N GLY A 82 -4.11 27.03 8.97
CA GLY A 82 -5.52 26.92 9.26
C GLY A 82 -6.00 27.86 10.38
N ARG A 83 -7.23 27.67 10.86
CA ARG A 83 -7.82 28.51 11.94
C ARG A 83 -7.14 28.35 13.30
N GLY A 84 -6.34 27.32 13.47
CA GLY A 84 -5.82 26.88 14.77
C GLY A 84 -6.88 26.15 15.62
N ILE A 85 -6.46 25.10 16.33
CA ILE A 85 -7.29 24.35 17.25
C ILE A 85 -7.88 25.33 18.30
N PRO A 86 -9.19 25.22 18.67
CA PRO A 86 -9.76 26.06 19.72
C PRO A 86 -8.99 25.95 21.04
N THR A 87 -8.74 27.09 21.70
CA THR A 87 -7.98 27.17 22.95
C THR A 87 -8.84 27.57 24.15
N ASP A 88 -10.12 27.87 23.92
CA ASP A 88 -11.08 28.24 24.95
C ASP A 88 -11.35 27.07 25.91
N MET A 89 -11.85 27.37 27.10
CA MET A 89 -12.23 26.36 28.09
C MET A 89 -13.46 25.58 27.65
N HIS A 90 -13.34 24.25 27.63
CA HIS A 90 -14.46 23.36 27.38
C HIS A 90 -15.30 23.21 28.64
N GLU A 91 -16.55 23.71 28.63
CA GLU A 91 -17.41 23.85 29.83
C GLU A 91 -17.64 22.52 30.59
N LYS A 92 -17.81 21.40 29.87
CA LYS A 92 -18.07 20.10 30.50
C LYS A 92 -16.82 19.44 31.08
N GLU A 93 -15.66 19.59 30.39
CA GLU A 93 -14.43 18.91 30.77
C GLU A 93 -13.56 19.73 31.73
N GLY A 94 -13.82 21.04 31.86
CA GLY A 94 -13.05 21.95 32.72
C GLY A 94 -11.59 22.11 32.30
N LYS A 95 -11.29 21.82 31.02
CA LYS A 95 -9.98 21.86 30.40
C LYS A 95 -10.04 22.71 29.13
N SER A 96 -8.88 23.13 28.60
CA SER A 96 -8.85 23.81 27.30
C SER A 96 -9.34 22.85 26.19
N ALA A 97 -10.00 23.38 25.16
CA ALA A 97 -10.42 22.57 24.04
C ALA A 97 -9.22 21.87 23.36
N LEU A 98 -8.05 22.52 23.33
CA LEU A 98 -6.79 21.92 22.87
C LEU A 98 -6.44 20.64 23.67
N GLU A 99 -6.49 20.73 25.02
CA GLU A 99 -6.21 19.57 25.86
C GLU A 99 -7.26 18.46 25.66
N VAL A 100 -8.53 18.82 25.53
CA VAL A 100 -9.63 17.86 25.31
C VAL A 100 -9.40 17.08 23.99
N VAL A 101 -9.11 17.77 22.89
CA VAL A 101 -8.87 17.14 21.58
C VAL A 101 -7.66 16.20 21.61
N LEU A 102 -6.63 16.52 22.39
CA LEU A 102 -5.40 15.74 22.47
C LEU A 102 -5.44 14.61 23.51
N THR A 103 -6.35 14.64 24.49
CA THR A 103 -6.36 13.68 25.61
C THR A 103 -7.64 12.84 25.73
N VAL A 104 -8.71 13.23 25.07
CA VAL A 104 -9.99 12.54 25.17
C VAL A 104 -10.31 11.86 23.84
N LEU A 105 -10.56 10.54 23.88
CA LEU A 105 -11.02 9.80 22.70
C LEU A 105 -12.46 10.23 22.35
N HIS A 106 -12.75 10.24 21.05
CA HIS A 106 -14.05 10.65 20.52
C HIS A 106 -14.43 12.10 20.85
N ALA A 107 -13.42 12.98 20.96
CA ALA A 107 -13.60 14.42 21.11
C ALA A 107 -13.09 15.15 19.85
N GLY A 108 -13.82 16.16 19.39
CA GLY A 108 -13.39 16.99 18.25
C GLY A 108 -14.50 17.81 17.64
N GLY A 109 -14.15 18.92 16.98
CA GLY A 109 -15.08 19.83 16.31
C GLY A 109 -15.73 19.25 15.04
N LYS A 110 -15.20 18.13 14.53
CA LYS A 110 -15.67 17.47 13.29
C LYS A 110 -17.03 16.73 13.47
N PHE A 111 -17.50 16.55 14.70
CA PHE A 111 -18.85 16.07 14.98
C PHE A 111 -19.92 17.16 14.74
N ASN A 112 -19.51 18.41 14.62
CA ASN A 112 -20.41 19.51 14.32
C ASN A 112 -20.36 19.86 12.82
N LYS A 113 -21.45 19.59 12.09
CA LYS A 113 -21.59 19.86 10.65
C LYS A 113 -21.50 21.34 10.26
N ASP A 114 -21.80 22.24 11.19
CA ASP A 114 -21.64 23.68 10.95
C ASP A 114 -20.17 24.09 10.86
N SER A 115 -19.28 23.35 11.53
CA SER A 115 -17.84 23.61 11.53
C SER A 115 -17.11 22.92 10.39
N TYR A 116 -17.55 21.69 10.01
CA TYR A 116 -16.97 20.89 8.92
C TYR A 116 -18.08 20.16 8.18
N LYS A 117 -18.39 20.60 6.97
CA LYS A 117 -19.38 19.93 6.10
C LYS A 117 -18.89 18.56 5.63
N VAL A 118 -17.59 18.45 5.40
CA VAL A 118 -16.90 17.24 4.96
C VAL A 118 -15.57 17.16 5.73
N SER A 119 -15.22 15.99 6.21
CA SER A 119 -13.90 15.73 6.82
C SER A 119 -13.49 14.28 6.63
N GLY A 120 -12.17 14.02 6.59
CA GLY A 120 -11.60 12.69 6.61
C GLY A 120 -11.57 12.11 8.04
N GLY A 121 -11.40 12.96 9.04
CA GLY A 121 -11.40 12.60 10.45
C GLY A 121 -12.82 12.43 11.01
N LEU A 122 -13.28 11.18 11.15
CA LEU A 122 -14.66 10.86 11.53
C LEU A 122 -14.83 10.48 12.99
N HIS A 123 -13.81 9.87 13.59
CA HIS A 123 -13.93 9.21 14.89
C HIS A 123 -13.44 10.05 16.07
N GLY A 124 -12.77 11.20 15.82
CA GLY A 124 -12.22 12.06 16.86
C GLY A 124 -11.15 11.35 17.72
N VAL A 125 -10.36 10.45 17.10
CA VAL A 125 -9.34 9.67 17.83
C VAL A 125 -7.92 9.87 17.26
N GLY A 126 -7.75 10.38 16.05
CA GLY A 126 -6.46 10.40 15.35
C GLY A 126 -5.35 11.10 16.14
N VAL A 127 -5.49 12.40 16.38
CA VAL A 127 -4.44 13.16 17.07
C VAL A 127 -4.26 12.76 18.54
N SER A 128 -5.31 12.28 19.21
CA SER A 128 -5.19 11.74 20.57
C SER A 128 -4.44 10.40 20.59
N CYS A 129 -4.56 9.58 19.54
CA CYS A 129 -3.72 8.39 19.35
C CYS A 129 -2.26 8.78 19.11
N VAL A 130 -1.97 9.80 18.27
CA VAL A 130 -0.61 10.32 18.09
C VAL A 130 0.00 10.73 19.42
N ASN A 131 -0.76 11.47 20.24
CA ASN A 131 -0.33 11.88 21.57
C ASN A 131 -0.06 10.69 22.49
N ALA A 132 -0.98 9.72 22.54
CA ALA A 132 -0.82 8.52 23.38
C ALA A 132 0.43 7.69 23.00
N LEU A 133 0.77 7.65 21.72
CA LEU A 133 1.86 6.84 21.15
C LEU A 133 3.19 7.61 20.99
N SER A 134 3.28 8.83 21.58
CA SER A 134 4.46 9.67 21.51
C SER A 134 5.11 9.84 22.88
N ASN A 135 6.45 9.78 22.95
CA ASN A 135 7.21 10.13 24.13
C ASN A 135 7.08 11.61 24.48
N LEU A 136 6.99 12.45 23.45
CA LEU A 136 6.77 13.89 23.57
C LEU A 136 5.83 14.33 22.45
N LEU A 137 4.84 15.14 22.79
CA LEU A 137 4.05 15.90 21.82
C LEU A 137 3.98 17.36 22.31
N ILE A 138 4.24 18.28 21.39
CA ILE A 138 4.13 19.73 21.60
C ILE A 138 3.07 20.24 20.62
N ALA A 139 2.02 20.82 21.15
CA ALA A 139 1.01 21.51 20.37
C ALA A 139 1.19 23.03 20.56
N GLU A 140 1.48 23.72 19.47
CA GLU A 140 1.54 25.16 19.40
C GLU A 140 0.40 25.65 18.50
N VAL A 141 -0.39 26.59 18.98
CA VAL A 141 -1.56 27.10 18.29
C VAL A 141 -1.50 28.62 18.22
N HIS A 142 -1.52 29.14 17.00
CA HIS A 142 -1.62 30.57 16.72
C HIS A 142 -3.09 30.94 16.50
N ARG A 143 -3.68 31.58 17.48
CA ARG A 143 -5.11 31.90 17.45
C ARG A 143 -5.42 33.14 18.26
N GLN A 144 -6.34 33.98 17.77
CA GLN A 144 -6.80 35.20 18.45
C GLN A 144 -5.66 36.16 18.85
N GLY A 145 -4.62 36.25 17.99
CA GLY A 145 -3.48 37.10 18.21
C GLY A 145 -2.48 36.62 19.27
N LYS A 146 -2.62 35.34 19.72
CA LYS A 146 -1.77 34.75 20.77
C LYS A 146 -1.18 33.42 20.30
N ILE A 147 0.00 33.10 20.86
CA ILE A 147 0.66 31.81 20.73
C ILE A 147 0.36 31.00 21.98
N HIS A 148 -0.34 29.89 21.81
CA HIS A 148 -0.68 28.95 22.87
C HIS A 148 0.16 27.70 22.71
N ILE A 149 0.82 27.24 23.80
CA ILE A 149 1.64 26.03 23.78
C ILE A 149 1.20 25.10 24.91
N GLN A 150 1.05 23.82 24.59
CA GLN A 150 0.88 22.76 25.58
C GLN A 150 1.73 21.55 25.21
N LYS A 151 2.35 20.93 26.23
CA LYS A 151 3.25 19.78 26.07
C LYS A 151 2.64 18.55 26.73
N PHE A 152 2.88 17.40 26.09
CA PHE A 152 2.35 16.11 26.52
C PHE A 152 3.44 15.04 26.46
N SER A 153 3.31 14.03 27.29
CA SER A 153 4.12 12.81 27.21
C SER A 153 3.21 11.60 27.39
N LYS A 154 3.25 10.69 26.42
CA LYS A 154 2.49 9.44 26.46
C LYS A 154 0.98 9.64 26.71
N GLY A 155 0.42 10.70 26.11
CA GLY A 155 -0.97 11.06 26.25
C GLY A 155 -1.31 11.93 27.49
N THR A 156 -0.34 12.19 28.38
CA THR A 156 -0.57 12.95 29.62
C THR A 156 0.01 14.36 29.48
N PRO A 157 -0.75 15.43 29.83
CA PRO A 157 -0.23 16.79 29.81
C PRO A 157 0.90 16.95 30.84
N LEU A 158 1.98 17.61 30.44
CA LEU A 158 3.12 17.92 31.31
C LEU A 158 2.91 19.21 32.12
N GLY A 159 1.90 19.98 31.76
CA GLY A 159 1.51 21.21 32.41
C GLY A 159 0.26 21.80 31.77
N PRO A 160 -0.26 22.91 32.33
CA PRO A 160 -1.35 23.64 31.71
C PRO A 160 -0.90 24.25 30.38
N MET A 161 -1.87 24.61 29.54
CA MET A 161 -1.64 25.41 28.34
C MET A 161 -1.10 26.79 28.72
N GLU A 162 -0.02 27.21 28.08
CA GLU A 162 0.65 28.51 28.33
C GLU A 162 0.50 29.43 27.12
N ILE A 163 0.39 30.74 27.39
CA ILE A 163 0.48 31.77 26.35
C ILE A 163 1.93 32.28 26.37
N THR A 164 2.65 32.06 25.26
CA THR A 164 4.08 32.37 25.18
C THR A 164 4.41 33.66 24.42
N GLY A 165 3.44 34.20 23.67
CA GLY A 165 3.65 35.40 22.89
C GLY A 165 2.41 35.88 22.13
N ASP A 166 2.62 36.98 21.41
CA ASP A 166 1.67 37.53 20.46
C ASP A 166 2.03 37.09 19.03
N THR A 167 1.06 36.97 18.13
CA THR A 167 1.26 36.60 16.75
C THR A 167 0.25 37.27 15.82
N ASP A 168 0.69 37.61 14.61
CA ASP A 168 -0.19 38.07 13.53
C ASP A 168 -0.60 36.94 12.58
N THR A 169 -0.11 35.71 12.83
CA THR A 169 -0.44 34.51 12.05
C THR A 169 -1.50 33.67 12.75
N HIS A 170 -2.07 32.72 12.02
CA HIS A 170 -2.97 31.71 12.55
C HIS A 170 -2.56 30.33 12.03
N GLY A 171 -2.90 29.29 12.78
CA GLY A 171 -2.59 27.92 12.39
C GLY A 171 -2.30 27.01 13.58
N THR A 172 -1.93 25.79 13.26
CA THR A 172 -1.55 24.78 14.25
C THR A 172 -0.20 24.19 13.89
N ILE A 173 0.65 24.01 14.90
CA ILE A 173 1.95 23.35 14.78
C ILE A 173 1.96 22.19 15.77
N ILE A 174 2.05 20.96 15.26
CA ILE A 174 2.17 19.75 16.08
C ILE A 174 3.54 19.15 15.86
N THR A 175 4.33 19.09 16.93
CA THR A 175 5.61 18.36 16.94
C THR A 175 5.48 17.14 17.83
N PHE A 176 5.80 15.95 17.32
CA PHE A 176 5.72 14.72 18.10
C PHE A 176 6.89 13.80 17.84
N LYS A 177 7.29 13.06 18.89
CA LYS A 177 8.33 12.04 18.86
C LYS A 177 7.73 10.70 19.26
N PRO A 178 7.73 9.69 18.35
CA PRO A 178 7.16 8.37 18.64
C PRO A 178 7.80 7.70 19.87
N ASP A 179 7.02 6.87 20.56
CA ASP A 179 7.51 6.08 21.70
C ASP A 179 8.24 4.83 21.20
N ASP A 180 9.56 4.80 21.37
CA ASP A 180 10.45 3.69 21.01
C ASP A 180 10.18 2.39 21.77
N THR A 181 9.41 2.45 22.85
CA THR A 181 8.96 1.24 23.57
C THR A 181 7.75 0.57 22.95
N ILE A 182 7.09 1.21 21.97
CA ILE A 182 5.90 0.70 21.28
C ILE A 182 6.24 0.29 19.86
N PHE A 183 6.94 1.17 19.13
CA PHE A 183 7.26 0.94 17.73
C PHE A 183 8.51 0.08 17.55
N THR A 184 8.49 -0.82 16.56
CA THR A 184 9.65 -1.64 16.21
C THR A 184 10.77 -0.85 15.54
N SER A 185 10.44 0.29 14.94
CA SER A 185 11.35 1.29 14.39
C SER A 185 10.73 2.67 14.58
N THR A 186 11.56 3.69 14.83
CA THR A 186 11.15 5.10 14.92
C THR A 186 11.76 5.95 13.81
N GLU A 187 12.33 5.31 12.78
CA GLU A 187 12.92 6.00 11.64
C GLU A 187 11.88 6.20 10.53
N TYR A 188 11.66 7.46 10.15
CA TYR A 188 10.75 7.82 9.08
C TYR A 188 11.43 7.69 7.71
N ASN A 189 10.67 7.13 6.76
CA ASN A 189 11.08 7.09 5.36
C ASN A 189 10.53 8.32 4.62
N TYR A 190 11.45 9.11 4.06
CA TYR A 190 11.12 10.34 3.33
C TYR A 190 10.23 10.07 2.13
N ASP A 191 10.54 9.03 1.32
CA ASP A 191 9.85 8.76 0.07
C ASP A 191 8.40 8.30 0.30
N ILE A 192 8.15 7.54 1.37
CA ILE A 192 6.80 7.15 1.79
C ILE A 192 5.96 8.40 2.15
N LEU A 193 6.53 9.34 2.91
CA LEU A 193 5.83 10.58 3.25
C LEU A 193 5.63 11.46 2.02
N ALA A 194 6.64 11.64 1.17
CA ALA A 194 6.57 12.43 -0.06
C ALA A 194 5.48 11.91 -1.00
N SER A 195 5.36 10.60 -1.13
CA SER A 195 4.34 9.96 -1.95
C SER A 195 2.92 10.26 -1.45
N ARG A 196 2.67 10.13 -0.15
CA ARG A 196 1.37 10.45 0.45
C ARG A 196 1.03 11.93 0.32
N LEU A 197 1.99 12.82 0.54
CA LEU A 197 1.76 14.26 0.38
C LEU A 197 1.46 14.64 -1.08
N ARG A 198 2.12 13.98 -2.04
CA ARG A 198 1.83 14.18 -3.49
C ARG A 198 0.42 13.76 -3.85
N GLU A 199 -0.04 12.62 -3.36
CA GLU A 199 -1.41 12.16 -3.52
C GLU A 199 -2.41 13.18 -2.95
N LEU A 200 -2.18 13.68 -1.73
CA LEU A 200 -3.02 14.70 -1.11
C LEU A 200 -3.04 16.03 -1.87
N ALA A 201 -1.91 16.45 -2.47
CA ALA A 201 -1.85 17.65 -3.28
C ALA A 201 -2.68 17.55 -4.56
N TYR A 202 -2.72 16.37 -5.20
CA TYR A 202 -3.59 16.13 -6.35
C TYR A 202 -5.08 16.08 -5.96
N LEU A 203 -5.42 15.53 -4.82
CA LEU A 203 -6.79 15.45 -4.31
C LEU A 203 -7.33 16.80 -3.79
N ASN A 204 -6.41 17.74 -3.46
CA ASN A 204 -6.75 19.04 -2.89
C ASN A 204 -6.11 20.16 -3.72
N LYS A 205 -6.66 20.37 -4.92
CA LYS A 205 -6.19 21.39 -5.85
C LYS A 205 -5.99 22.74 -5.17
N GLY A 206 -4.79 23.32 -5.32
CA GLY A 206 -4.46 24.64 -4.77
C GLY A 206 -3.90 24.63 -3.35
N VAL A 207 -3.84 23.48 -2.68
CA VAL A 207 -3.15 23.33 -1.40
C VAL A 207 -1.68 23.00 -1.65
N ARG A 208 -0.78 23.71 -0.97
CA ARG A 208 0.67 23.48 -1.03
C ARG A 208 1.08 22.61 0.15
N LEU A 209 1.75 21.50 -0.14
CA LEU A 209 2.32 20.59 0.85
C LEU A 209 3.84 20.54 0.66
N ASN A 210 4.59 20.81 1.70
CA ASN A 210 6.04 20.82 1.64
C ASN A 210 6.59 19.77 2.59
N LEU A 211 7.58 19.00 2.15
CA LEU A 211 8.29 18.03 2.99
C LEU A 211 9.77 18.39 3.05
N THR A 212 10.31 18.51 4.26
CA THR A 212 11.73 18.80 4.47
C THR A 212 12.34 17.77 5.42
N ASP A 213 13.41 17.12 5.00
CA ASP A 213 14.21 16.22 5.83
C ASP A 213 15.39 17.01 6.43
N LYS A 214 15.36 17.20 7.75
CA LYS A 214 16.40 17.94 8.48
C LYS A 214 17.49 17.03 9.06
N ARG A 215 17.44 15.72 8.79
CA ARG A 215 18.40 14.77 9.36
C ARG A 215 19.79 14.89 8.74
N GLU A 216 19.83 15.10 7.43
CA GLU A 216 21.09 15.21 6.69
C GLU A 216 21.05 16.39 5.72
N LYS A 217 22.23 16.98 5.46
CA LYS A 217 22.41 18.02 4.47
C LYS A 217 23.20 17.47 3.28
N ASP A 218 22.88 17.96 2.09
CA ASP A 218 23.66 17.69 0.89
C ASP A 218 25.06 18.35 0.95
N GLU A 219 25.88 18.07 -0.06
CA GLU A 219 27.24 18.65 -0.19
C GLU A 219 27.23 20.21 -0.25
N ASN A 220 26.10 20.83 -0.58
CA ASN A 220 25.92 22.26 -0.64
C ASN A 220 25.37 22.85 0.68
N GLY A 221 25.11 22.03 1.67
CA GLY A 221 24.56 22.42 2.96
C GLY A 221 23.04 22.60 3.01
N ASN A 222 22.32 22.13 1.98
CA ASN A 222 20.86 22.20 1.91
C ASN A 222 20.22 20.92 2.44
N TYR A 223 19.03 21.04 3.04
CA TYR A 223 18.20 19.90 3.39
C TYR A 223 17.46 19.38 2.15
N ARG A 224 17.17 18.08 2.10
CA ARG A 224 16.28 17.50 1.12
C ARG A 224 14.87 18.09 1.32
N ARG A 225 14.30 18.70 0.27
CA ARG A 225 13.00 19.36 0.32
C ARG A 225 12.23 19.13 -0.98
N ASP A 226 10.98 18.72 -0.87
CA ASP A 226 10.01 18.67 -1.97
C ASP A 226 8.91 19.71 -1.71
N GLU A 227 8.66 20.56 -2.70
CA GLU A 227 7.49 21.45 -2.75
C GLU A 227 6.43 20.81 -3.64
N ILE A 228 5.34 20.37 -3.05
CA ILE A 228 4.31 19.57 -3.71
C ILE A 228 3.04 20.42 -3.85
N TYR A 229 2.67 20.69 -5.09
CA TYR A 229 1.55 21.56 -5.42
C TYR A 229 0.92 21.16 -6.75
N SER A 230 -0.40 21.04 -6.81
CA SER A 230 -1.12 20.70 -8.03
C SER A 230 -2.09 21.81 -8.43
N VAL A 231 -1.93 22.34 -9.65
CA VAL A 231 -2.89 23.28 -10.28
C VAL A 231 -3.98 22.52 -11.02
N ASP A 232 -3.67 21.31 -11.50
CA ASP A 232 -4.54 20.51 -12.35
C ASP A 232 -5.40 19.51 -11.59
N GLY A 233 -5.15 19.32 -10.27
CA GLY A 233 -5.91 18.41 -9.43
C GLY A 233 -5.92 16.99 -9.98
N LEU A 234 -7.09 16.34 -10.04
CA LEU A 234 -7.19 14.96 -10.52
C LEU A 234 -6.76 14.74 -11.96
N LYS A 235 -6.84 15.75 -12.84
CA LYS A 235 -6.28 15.65 -14.19
C LYS A 235 -4.77 15.46 -14.16
N GLY A 236 -4.09 16.23 -13.31
CA GLY A 236 -2.65 16.08 -13.08
C GLY A 236 -2.31 14.73 -12.44
N PHE A 237 -3.17 14.24 -11.57
CA PHE A 237 -2.97 12.94 -10.93
C PHE A 237 -3.04 11.79 -11.94
N VAL A 238 -4.05 11.78 -12.81
CA VAL A 238 -4.14 10.77 -13.89
C VAL A 238 -2.92 10.83 -14.80
N LYS A 239 -2.48 12.02 -15.22
CA LYS A 239 -1.27 12.17 -16.04
C LYS A 239 -0.02 11.66 -15.34
N PHE A 240 0.14 11.94 -14.05
CA PHE A 240 1.25 11.42 -13.25
C PHE A 240 1.24 9.90 -13.18
N LEU A 241 0.09 9.29 -12.89
CA LEU A 241 -0.05 7.84 -12.83
C LEU A 241 0.15 7.16 -14.20
N ASP A 242 -0.13 7.87 -15.28
CA ASP A 242 -0.03 7.37 -16.67
C ASP A 242 1.28 7.74 -17.37
N GLU A 243 2.20 8.44 -16.69
CA GLU A 243 3.44 8.99 -17.25
C GLU A 243 4.30 7.94 -17.96
N SER A 244 4.28 6.70 -17.46
CA SER A 244 5.04 5.58 -18.02
C SER A 244 4.32 4.80 -19.14
N ARG A 245 3.12 5.26 -19.57
CA ARG A 245 2.28 4.58 -20.56
C ARG A 245 1.95 5.53 -21.71
N GLU A 246 1.67 4.96 -22.87
CA GLU A 246 1.24 5.73 -24.03
C GLU A 246 -0.28 5.96 -23.99
N PRO A 247 -0.77 7.19 -23.86
CA PRO A 247 -2.19 7.49 -23.86
C PRO A 247 -2.80 7.25 -25.25
N LEU A 248 -4.00 6.68 -25.31
CA LEU A 248 -4.75 6.47 -26.54
C LEU A 248 -5.55 7.68 -26.97
N ILE A 249 -5.90 8.55 -26.02
CA ILE A 249 -6.63 9.80 -26.24
C ILE A 249 -5.81 10.95 -25.65
N GLU A 250 -5.81 12.09 -26.33
CA GLU A 250 -4.99 13.25 -25.96
C GLU A 250 -5.48 13.89 -24.65
N ASN A 251 -6.79 13.96 -24.47
CA ASN A 251 -7.39 14.64 -23.34
C ASN A 251 -7.76 13.68 -22.21
N VAL A 252 -7.49 14.09 -20.96
CA VAL A 252 -8.06 13.45 -19.78
C VAL A 252 -9.55 13.78 -19.70
N ILE A 253 -10.40 12.77 -19.69
CA ILE A 253 -11.84 12.93 -19.45
C ILE A 253 -12.02 13.35 -17.99
N TYR A 254 -12.64 14.51 -17.78
CA TYR A 254 -12.78 15.09 -16.45
C TYR A 254 -14.23 15.44 -16.14
N ILE A 255 -14.66 15.04 -14.97
CA ILE A 255 -16.00 15.24 -14.44
C ILE A 255 -15.88 15.90 -13.08
N ASP A 256 -16.55 17.02 -12.89
CA ASP A 256 -16.65 17.74 -11.62
C ASP A 256 -18.10 18.23 -11.48
N THR A 257 -18.87 17.57 -10.64
CA THR A 257 -20.29 17.83 -10.49
C THR A 257 -20.81 17.38 -9.12
N GLU A 258 -22.00 17.83 -8.78
CA GLU A 258 -22.71 17.40 -7.58
C GLU A 258 -24.00 16.68 -7.97
N ARG A 259 -24.29 15.54 -7.33
CA ARG A 259 -25.54 14.78 -7.48
C ARG A 259 -26.02 14.31 -6.12
N ASP A 260 -27.30 14.53 -5.86
CA ASP A 260 -27.97 14.16 -4.61
C ASP A 260 -27.22 14.65 -3.35
N GLY A 261 -26.58 15.83 -3.43
CA GLY A 261 -25.77 16.41 -2.36
C GLY A 261 -24.39 15.78 -2.18
N VAL A 262 -23.97 14.92 -3.13
CA VAL A 262 -22.64 14.31 -3.15
C VAL A 262 -21.78 14.97 -4.25
N PRO A 263 -20.73 15.72 -3.89
CA PRO A 263 -19.73 16.17 -4.84
C PRO A 263 -18.96 14.96 -5.41
N VAL A 264 -18.93 14.86 -6.74
CA VAL A 264 -18.28 13.77 -7.48
C VAL A 264 -17.28 14.37 -8.44
N GLU A 265 -16.01 14.07 -8.24
CA GLU A 265 -14.92 14.44 -9.11
C GLU A 265 -14.26 13.18 -9.67
N VAL A 266 -14.16 13.07 -10.99
CA VAL A 266 -13.54 11.93 -11.67
C VAL A 266 -12.63 12.44 -12.78
N ALA A 267 -11.43 11.91 -12.84
CA ALA A 267 -10.54 12.06 -13.99
C ALA A 267 -10.19 10.66 -14.52
N MET A 268 -10.22 10.46 -15.83
CA MET A 268 -9.89 9.17 -16.43
C MET A 268 -9.30 9.33 -17.83
N GLN A 269 -8.47 8.36 -18.22
CA GLN A 269 -7.84 8.28 -19.53
C GLN A 269 -7.69 6.82 -19.96
N TYR A 270 -7.65 6.56 -21.27
CA TYR A 270 -7.32 5.25 -21.81
C TYR A 270 -5.91 5.25 -22.37
N ASN A 271 -5.18 4.17 -22.15
CA ASN A 271 -3.81 3.97 -22.62
C ASN A 271 -3.63 2.60 -23.32
N THR A 272 -2.44 2.35 -23.80
CA THR A 272 -2.12 1.11 -24.54
C THR A 272 -1.97 -0.13 -23.66
N SER A 273 -1.94 0.01 -22.33
CA SER A 273 -1.77 -1.12 -21.41
C SER A 273 -2.95 -2.10 -21.40
N PHE A 274 -2.76 -3.23 -20.74
CA PHE A 274 -3.77 -4.29 -20.63
C PHE A 274 -4.35 -4.39 -19.21
N THR A 275 -4.00 -3.44 -18.35
CA THR A 275 -4.40 -3.41 -16.95
C THR A 275 -5.48 -2.36 -16.71
N GLU A 276 -6.32 -2.60 -15.69
CA GLU A 276 -7.24 -1.64 -15.13
C GLU A 276 -6.57 -0.98 -13.92
N ASN A 277 -6.55 0.36 -13.88
CA ASN A 277 -6.00 1.14 -12.77
C ASN A 277 -7.05 2.15 -12.30
N VAL A 278 -7.85 1.76 -11.34
CA VAL A 278 -8.88 2.61 -10.75
C VAL A 278 -8.50 2.89 -9.29
N HIS A 279 -8.33 4.17 -8.98
CA HIS A 279 -8.04 4.66 -7.63
C HIS A 279 -9.24 5.43 -7.11
N SER A 280 -9.75 5.03 -5.95
CA SER A 280 -10.96 5.61 -5.40
C SER A 280 -10.73 6.22 -4.01
N TYR A 281 -11.35 7.39 -3.79
CA TYR A 281 -11.16 8.22 -2.61
C TYR A 281 -12.49 8.72 -2.06
N VAL A 282 -12.59 8.73 -0.74
CA VAL A 282 -13.71 9.33 -0.01
C VAL A 282 -13.15 10.31 1.02
N ASN A 283 -13.47 11.61 0.90
CA ASN A 283 -12.92 12.65 1.78
C ASN A 283 -11.37 12.57 1.89
N ASN A 284 -10.68 12.36 0.77
CA ASN A 284 -9.23 12.17 0.65
C ASN A 284 -8.67 10.87 1.25
N ILE A 285 -9.52 9.98 1.76
CA ILE A 285 -9.12 8.66 2.24
C ILE A 285 -9.10 7.69 1.07
N ASN A 286 -7.99 7.00 0.87
CA ASN A 286 -7.85 5.98 -0.15
C ASN A 286 -8.65 4.72 0.23
N THR A 287 -9.65 4.38 -0.59
CA THR A 287 -10.48 3.19 -0.41
C THR A 287 -9.91 2.04 -1.24
N ILE A 288 -8.85 1.40 -0.74
CA ILE A 288 -8.10 0.36 -1.47
C ILE A 288 -9.00 -0.81 -1.92
N GLU A 289 -10.03 -1.13 -1.14
CA GLU A 289 -11.01 -2.16 -1.46
C GLU A 289 -12.23 -1.60 -2.22
N GLY A 290 -12.16 -0.34 -2.66
CA GLY A 290 -13.22 0.33 -3.39
C GLY A 290 -14.44 0.66 -2.53
N GLY A 291 -15.61 0.30 -3.02
CA GLY A 291 -16.90 0.55 -2.36
C GLY A 291 -17.99 1.02 -3.31
N THR A 292 -19.06 1.58 -2.74
CA THR A 292 -20.26 1.96 -3.49
C THR A 292 -20.01 3.03 -4.56
N HIS A 293 -19.10 3.98 -4.32
CA HIS A 293 -18.72 5.03 -5.29
C HIS A 293 -18.01 4.43 -6.51
N GLU A 294 -17.08 3.51 -6.31
CA GLU A 294 -16.40 2.81 -7.39
C GLU A 294 -17.36 1.89 -8.15
N ALA A 295 -18.23 1.18 -7.45
CA ALA A 295 -19.28 0.38 -8.08
C ALA A 295 -20.20 1.25 -8.97
N GLY A 296 -20.60 2.44 -8.50
CA GLY A 296 -21.36 3.41 -9.28
C GLY A 296 -20.64 3.85 -10.55
N PHE A 297 -19.34 4.14 -10.45
CA PHE A 297 -18.49 4.48 -11.58
C PHE A 297 -18.42 3.34 -12.61
N ARG A 298 -18.13 2.11 -12.17
CA ARG A 298 -18.03 0.92 -13.04
C ARG A 298 -19.35 0.62 -13.77
N MET A 299 -20.49 0.78 -13.09
CA MET A 299 -21.81 0.63 -13.70
C MET A 299 -22.07 1.70 -14.77
N ALA A 300 -21.77 2.98 -14.48
CA ALA A 300 -21.94 4.08 -15.44
C ALA A 300 -21.08 3.87 -16.68
N LEU A 301 -19.78 3.61 -16.48
CA LEU A 301 -18.81 3.39 -17.55
C LEU A 301 -19.27 2.27 -18.50
N THR A 302 -19.61 1.11 -17.92
CA THR A 302 -20.07 -0.07 -18.69
C THR A 302 -21.35 0.25 -19.47
N ARG A 303 -22.33 0.85 -18.83
CA ARG A 303 -23.63 1.18 -19.44
C ARG A 303 -23.48 2.17 -20.62
N VAL A 304 -22.72 3.25 -20.42
CA VAL A 304 -22.56 4.32 -21.42
C VAL A 304 -21.75 3.83 -22.61
N LEU A 305 -20.59 3.21 -22.37
CA LEU A 305 -19.74 2.71 -23.45
C LEU A 305 -20.41 1.58 -24.24
N LYS A 306 -21.14 0.68 -23.56
CA LYS A 306 -21.90 -0.37 -24.21
C LYS A 306 -22.95 0.21 -25.14
N LYS A 307 -23.75 1.18 -24.66
CA LYS A 307 -24.77 1.87 -25.47
C LYS A 307 -24.14 2.53 -26.71
N TYR A 308 -23.05 3.28 -26.51
CA TYR A 308 -22.34 3.94 -27.61
C TYR A 308 -21.78 2.93 -28.63
N ALA A 309 -21.21 1.83 -28.17
CA ALA A 309 -20.66 0.78 -29.04
C ALA A 309 -21.75 0.05 -29.85
N GLU A 310 -22.95 -0.12 -29.29
CA GLU A 310 -24.13 -0.66 -29.98
C GLU A 310 -24.65 0.32 -31.05
N GLU A 311 -24.85 1.59 -30.69
CA GLU A 311 -25.33 2.64 -31.60
C GLU A 311 -24.37 2.90 -32.78
N SER A 312 -23.06 2.84 -32.53
CA SER A 312 -22.01 2.98 -33.55
C SER A 312 -21.81 1.73 -34.44
N LYS A 313 -22.53 0.64 -34.15
CA LYS A 313 -22.40 -0.67 -34.83
C LYS A 313 -20.99 -1.28 -34.78
N ALA A 314 -20.16 -0.86 -33.86
CA ALA A 314 -18.81 -1.36 -33.71
C ALA A 314 -18.83 -2.84 -33.26
N LEU A 315 -19.80 -3.24 -32.41
CA LEU A 315 -19.97 -4.59 -31.90
C LEU A 315 -20.40 -5.59 -32.97
N GLU A 316 -21.26 -5.18 -33.90
CA GLU A 316 -21.72 -6.06 -34.97
C GLU A 316 -20.55 -6.53 -35.86
N LYS A 317 -19.53 -5.70 -36.02
CA LYS A 317 -18.34 -6.02 -36.82
C LYS A 317 -17.38 -6.96 -36.08
N ALA A 318 -17.30 -6.85 -34.77
CA ALA A 318 -16.33 -7.58 -33.94
C ALA A 318 -16.68 -9.06 -33.75
N LYS A 319 -17.98 -9.44 -33.79
CA LYS A 319 -18.49 -10.81 -33.56
C LYS A 319 -17.99 -11.43 -32.25
N VAL A 320 -17.76 -10.64 -31.24
CA VAL A 320 -17.35 -11.04 -29.90
C VAL A 320 -18.33 -10.50 -28.88
N GLU A 321 -18.59 -11.27 -27.83
CA GLU A 321 -19.37 -10.82 -26.69
C GLU A 321 -18.46 -9.99 -25.75
N ILE A 322 -18.94 -8.81 -25.36
CA ILE A 322 -18.21 -7.89 -24.51
C ILE A 322 -18.68 -8.03 -23.06
N SER A 323 -17.75 -8.19 -22.14
CA SER A 323 -17.98 -8.19 -20.70
C SER A 323 -17.71 -6.81 -20.09
N GLY A 324 -18.17 -6.59 -18.85
CA GLY A 324 -17.90 -5.35 -18.13
C GLY A 324 -16.40 -5.05 -17.91
N GLU A 325 -15.57 -6.06 -17.85
CA GLU A 325 -14.11 -5.93 -17.68
C GLU A 325 -13.42 -5.40 -18.93
N ASP A 326 -13.92 -5.75 -20.13
CA ASP A 326 -13.33 -5.29 -21.40
C ASP A 326 -13.39 -3.76 -21.54
N PHE A 327 -14.40 -3.11 -20.92
CA PHE A 327 -14.52 -1.64 -20.90
C PHE A 327 -13.47 -0.95 -20.02
N ARG A 328 -12.79 -1.69 -19.16
CA ARG A 328 -11.82 -1.15 -18.19
C ARG A 328 -10.37 -1.51 -18.52
N GLU A 329 -10.13 -2.35 -19.53
CA GLU A 329 -8.78 -2.66 -19.97
C GLU A 329 -8.10 -1.45 -20.58
N GLY A 330 -6.92 -1.06 -20.06
CA GLY A 330 -6.20 0.14 -20.42
C GLY A 330 -6.80 1.43 -19.85
N LEU A 331 -7.76 1.32 -18.92
CA LEU A 331 -8.33 2.47 -18.21
C LEU A 331 -7.48 2.82 -17.01
N ILE A 332 -7.13 4.08 -16.88
CA ILE A 332 -6.70 4.72 -15.64
C ILE A 332 -7.76 5.72 -15.20
N ALA A 333 -8.18 5.66 -13.94
CA ALA A 333 -9.18 6.55 -13.40
C ALA A 333 -8.91 6.88 -11.92
N VAL A 334 -9.17 8.12 -11.56
CA VAL A 334 -9.19 8.58 -10.16
C VAL A 334 -10.59 9.09 -9.86
N ILE A 335 -11.21 8.54 -8.82
CA ILE A 335 -12.55 8.86 -8.37
C ILE A 335 -12.46 9.48 -6.99
N SER A 336 -12.93 10.69 -6.80
CA SER A 336 -12.99 11.38 -5.51
C SER A 336 -14.42 11.82 -5.23
N VAL A 337 -14.97 11.36 -4.10
CA VAL A 337 -16.28 11.80 -3.62
C VAL A 337 -16.15 12.47 -2.25
N LYS A 338 -17.00 13.46 -2.01
CA LYS A 338 -17.10 14.11 -0.70
C LYS A 338 -18.42 13.71 -0.06
N VAL A 339 -18.33 13.00 1.05
CA VAL A 339 -19.50 12.43 1.77
C VAL A 339 -19.53 13.00 3.18
N SER A 340 -20.64 13.56 3.59
CA SER A 340 -20.79 14.20 4.92
C SER A 340 -20.78 13.18 6.07
N GLU A 341 -21.33 11.99 5.83
CA GLU A 341 -21.39 10.88 6.80
C GLU A 341 -20.96 9.57 6.15
N PRO A 342 -19.67 9.39 5.87
CA PRO A 342 -19.22 8.17 5.22
C PRO A 342 -19.25 6.99 6.20
N GLN A 343 -19.79 5.87 5.71
CA GLN A 343 -19.85 4.60 6.42
C GLN A 343 -18.84 3.65 5.80
N PHE A 344 -17.80 3.30 6.54
CA PHE A 344 -16.77 2.39 6.07
C PHE A 344 -16.93 0.99 6.66
N GLU A 345 -16.55 -0.02 5.90
CA GLU A 345 -16.39 -1.38 6.41
C GLU A 345 -15.09 -1.46 7.23
N GLY A 346 -15.18 -1.26 8.54
CA GLY A 346 -14.05 -1.34 9.47
C GLY A 346 -13.30 -0.04 9.74
N GLN A 347 -12.39 -0.10 10.74
CA GLN A 347 -11.63 1.05 11.24
C GLN A 347 -10.57 1.56 10.25
N THR A 348 -10.05 0.69 9.40
CA THR A 348 -9.03 1.03 8.38
C THR A 348 -9.58 1.82 7.20
N LYS A 349 -10.90 2.01 7.13
CA LYS A 349 -11.61 2.82 6.12
C LYS A 349 -11.33 2.41 4.66
N THR A 350 -11.04 1.15 4.42
CA THR A 350 -10.61 0.63 3.11
C THR A 350 -11.74 0.52 2.10
N LYS A 351 -13.01 0.48 2.55
CA LYS A 351 -14.17 0.28 1.67
C LYS A 351 -15.37 1.12 2.12
N LEU A 352 -15.98 1.85 1.18
CA LEU A 352 -17.19 2.66 1.43
C LEU A 352 -18.46 1.81 1.33
N GLY A 353 -19.35 1.93 2.33
CA GLY A 353 -20.62 1.21 2.42
C GLY A 353 -21.88 2.01 2.06
N ASN A 354 -21.81 3.32 1.93
CA ASN A 354 -22.97 4.19 1.66
C ASN A 354 -23.68 3.87 0.33
N ASN A 355 -24.84 3.25 0.38
CA ASN A 355 -25.56 2.81 -0.84
C ASN A 355 -26.01 3.98 -1.75
N GLU A 356 -26.38 5.12 -1.18
CA GLU A 356 -26.82 6.31 -1.91
C GLU A 356 -25.74 6.89 -2.80
N VAL A 357 -24.46 6.76 -2.42
CA VAL A 357 -23.32 7.28 -3.19
C VAL A 357 -23.18 6.56 -4.53
N SER A 358 -23.50 5.28 -4.60
CA SER A 358 -23.46 4.52 -5.87
C SER A 358 -24.38 5.12 -6.92
N GLY A 359 -25.61 5.52 -6.53
CA GLY A 359 -26.58 6.17 -7.41
C GLY A 359 -26.08 7.52 -7.91
N ALA A 360 -25.59 8.36 -7.01
CA ALA A 360 -25.08 9.69 -7.31
C ALA A 360 -23.91 9.63 -8.31
N VAL A 361 -22.92 8.77 -8.07
CA VAL A 361 -21.77 8.58 -8.97
C VAL A 361 -22.20 8.01 -10.32
N ASN A 362 -23.10 7.00 -10.33
CA ASN A 362 -23.61 6.42 -11.58
C ASN A 362 -24.30 7.47 -12.46
N GLN A 363 -25.09 8.35 -11.88
CA GLN A 363 -25.76 9.41 -12.61
C GLN A 363 -24.76 10.46 -13.10
N ALA A 364 -23.91 10.98 -12.23
CA ALA A 364 -22.92 12.00 -12.54
C ALA A 364 -22.00 11.56 -13.70
N VAL A 365 -21.39 10.39 -13.57
CA VAL A 365 -20.49 9.84 -14.59
C VAL A 365 -21.25 9.48 -15.85
N GLY A 366 -22.45 8.90 -15.71
CA GLY A 366 -23.27 8.50 -16.86
C GLY A 366 -23.65 9.66 -17.77
N GLU A 367 -24.10 10.77 -17.20
CA GLU A 367 -24.44 11.98 -17.95
C GLU A 367 -23.20 12.60 -18.61
N ALA A 368 -22.16 12.87 -17.83
CA ALA A 368 -20.96 13.54 -18.32
C ALA A 368 -20.23 12.74 -19.41
N LEU A 369 -20.09 11.42 -19.22
CA LEU A 369 -19.45 10.55 -20.19
C LEU A 369 -20.27 10.44 -21.49
N THR A 370 -21.61 10.44 -21.40
CA THR A 370 -22.46 10.45 -22.60
C THR A 370 -22.20 11.70 -23.44
N TYR A 371 -22.22 12.90 -22.83
CA TYR A 371 -21.90 14.14 -23.52
C TYR A 371 -20.50 14.13 -24.11
N TYR A 372 -19.51 13.65 -23.36
CA TYR A 372 -18.13 13.57 -23.84
C TYR A 372 -18.01 12.73 -25.13
N LEU A 373 -18.61 11.54 -25.15
CA LEU A 373 -18.54 10.66 -26.31
C LEU A 373 -19.25 11.24 -27.55
N GLU A 374 -20.34 11.98 -27.35
CA GLU A 374 -21.06 12.68 -28.42
C GLU A 374 -20.23 13.86 -28.98
N GLU A 375 -19.55 14.61 -28.12
CA GLU A 375 -18.71 15.75 -28.52
C GLU A 375 -17.38 15.31 -29.13
N HIS A 376 -16.85 14.13 -28.77
CA HIS A 376 -15.53 13.64 -29.19
C HIS A 376 -15.60 12.29 -29.93
N PRO A 377 -16.31 12.20 -31.08
CA PRO A 377 -16.58 10.91 -31.75
C PRO A 377 -15.32 10.18 -32.22
N LYS A 378 -14.20 10.89 -32.46
CA LYS A 378 -12.93 10.26 -32.81
C LYS A 378 -12.33 9.52 -31.63
N GLU A 379 -12.29 10.15 -30.47
CA GLU A 379 -11.78 9.54 -29.23
C GLU A 379 -12.71 8.42 -28.76
N ALA A 380 -14.01 8.63 -28.84
CA ALA A 380 -15.00 7.60 -28.55
C ALA A 380 -14.79 6.32 -29.40
N LYS A 381 -14.48 6.50 -30.69
CA LYS A 381 -14.14 5.36 -31.56
C LYS A 381 -12.87 4.64 -31.10
N ILE A 382 -11.82 5.38 -30.75
CA ILE A 382 -10.55 4.81 -30.26
C ILE A 382 -10.81 3.98 -29.00
N ILE A 383 -11.60 4.51 -28.04
CA ILE A 383 -11.97 3.80 -26.82
C ILE A 383 -12.73 2.50 -27.15
N VAL A 384 -13.73 2.56 -28.05
CA VAL A 384 -14.50 1.36 -28.44
C VAL A 384 -13.64 0.33 -29.17
N ASP A 385 -12.73 0.78 -30.05
CA ASP A 385 -11.78 -0.12 -30.73
C ASP A 385 -10.87 -0.83 -29.71
N LYS A 386 -10.42 -0.15 -28.64
CA LYS A 386 -9.67 -0.76 -27.52
C LYS A 386 -10.52 -1.80 -26.79
N VAL A 387 -11.79 -1.51 -26.49
CA VAL A 387 -12.72 -2.45 -25.84
C VAL A 387 -12.90 -3.71 -26.67
N VAL A 388 -13.07 -3.59 -27.98
CA VAL A 388 -13.18 -4.73 -28.90
C VAL A 388 -11.91 -5.57 -28.92
N LEU A 389 -10.74 -4.92 -28.88
CA LEU A 389 -9.46 -5.60 -28.78
C LEU A 389 -9.35 -6.39 -27.47
N ALA A 390 -9.74 -5.79 -26.35
CA ALA A 390 -9.77 -6.44 -25.04
C ALA A 390 -10.68 -7.68 -25.03
N ALA A 391 -11.92 -7.56 -25.55
CA ALA A 391 -12.85 -8.67 -25.66
C ALA A 391 -12.28 -9.81 -26.51
N THR A 392 -11.63 -9.47 -27.63
CA THR A 392 -10.99 -10.47 -28.51
C THR A 392 -9.86 -11.19 -27.80
N ALA A 393 -9.03 -10.45 -27.08
CA ALA A 393 -7.92 -11.02 -26.28
C ALA A 393 -8.44 -11.93 -25.16
N ARG A 394 -9.53 -11.54 -24.45
CA ARG A 394 -10.17 -12.34 -23.41
C ARG A 394 -10.71 -13.67 -23.96
N VAL A 395 -11.41 -13.63 -25.10
CA VAL A 395 -11.91 -14.85 -25.74
C VAL A 395 -10.77 -15.78 -26.18
N ALA A 396 -9.66 -15.21 -26.67
CA ALA A 396 -8.47 -15.98 -27.01
C ALA A 396 -7.84 -16.65 -25.76
N ALA A 397 -7.74 -15.88 -24.65
CA ALA A 397 -7.22 -16.40 -23.38
C ALA A 397 -8.07 -17.54 -22.82
N ARG A 398 -9.40 -17.44 -22.90
CA ARG A 398 -10.32 -18.50 -22.50
C ARG A 398 -10.09 -19.77 -23.31
N LYS A 399 -10.00 -19.67 -24.63
CA LYS A 399 -9.71 -20.81 -25.49
C LYS A 399 -8.37 -21.47 -25.20
N ALA A 400 -7.34 -20.67 -24.91
CA ALA A 400 -6.02 -21.17 -24.52
C ALA A 400 -6.09 -21.96 -23.21
N ARG A 401 -6.77 -21.43 -22.17
CA ARG A 401 -7.01 -22.15 -20.89
C ARG A 401 -7.74 -23.48 -21.09
N GLU A 402 -8.86 -23.48 -21.83
CA GLU A 402 -9.60 -24.68 -22.11
C GLU A 402 -8.77 -25.74 -22.87
N SER A 403 -7.90 -25.31 -23.79
CA SER A 403 -7.00 -26.20 -24.53
C SER A 403 -5.95 -26.85 -23.61
N VAL A 404 -5.41 -26.11 -22.64
CA VAL A 404 -4.46 -26.63 -21.63
C VAL A 404 -5.16 -27.64 -20.72
N GLN A 405 -6.37 -27.33 -20.25
CA GLN A 405 -7.17 -28.25 -19.42
C GLN A 405 -7.54 -29.54 -20.14
N ARG A 406 -7.87 -29.46 -21.44
CA ARG A 406 -8.21 -30.65 -22.27
C ARG A 406 -7.00 -31.53 -22.59
N LYS A 407 -5.77 -30.98 -22.59
CA LYS A 407 -4.53 -31.75 -22.81
C LYS A 407 -4.12 -32.60 -21.61
N SER A 408 -4.80 -32.48 -20.47
CA SER A 408 -4.60 -33.34 -19.29
C SER A 408 -5.82 -34.19 -18.96
N PRO A 409 -6.29 -35.12 -19.87
CA PRO A 409 -7.56 -35.85 -19.66
C PRO A 409 -7.43 -37.03 -18.70
N MET A 410 -6.26 -37.37 -18.16
CA MET A 410 -6.03 -38.55 -17.31
C MET A 410 -5.43 -38.29 -15.92
N GLY A 411 -5.48 -37.07 -15.43
CA GLY A 411 -5.06 -36.79 -14.05
C GLY A 411 -5.92 -35.70 -13.50
N GLY A 412 -6.67 -35.96 -12.46
CA GLY A 412 -7.23 -34.88 -11.63
C GLY A 412 -6.13 -33.91 -11.35
N GLY A 413 -6.36 -32.60 -11.51
CA GLY A 413 -5.48 -31.43 -11.46
C GLY A 413 -4.07 -31.70 -10.91
N GLY A 414 -3.19 -32.27 -11.72
CA GLY A 414 -1.85 -32.68 -11.28
C GLY A 414 -1.01 -31.46 -10.97
N LEU A 415 -0.35 -31.51 -9.84
CA LEU A 415 0.64 -30.50 -9.46
C LEU A 415 1.78 -30.43 -10.50
N PRO A 416 2.42 -29.27 -10.67
CA PRO A 416 3.56 -29.15 -11.57
C PRO A 416 4.62 -30.22 -11.29
N GLY A 417 5.11 -30.89 -12.33
CA GLY A 417 6.08 -31.99 -12.17
C GLY A 417 7.40 -31.58 -11.50
N LYS A 418 7.68 -30.28 -11.48
CA LYS A 418 8.86 -29.70 -10.79
C LYS A 418 8.62 -29.39 -9.30
N LEU A 419 7.36 -29.33 -8.87
CA LEU A 419 7.02 -29.00 -7.48
C LEU A 419 7.42 -30.15 -6.56
N ALA A 420 8.30 -29.85 -5.61
CA ALA A 420 8.52 -30.71 -4.46
C ALA A 420 7.56 -30.32 -3.34
N ASP A 421 6.39 -30.94 -3.32
CA ASP A 421 5.31 -30.62 -2.37
C ASP A 421 5.63 -31.03 -0.92
N CYS A 422 4.90 -30.47 0.03
CA CYS A 422 4.95 -30.86 1.45
C CYS A 422 3.88 -31.88 1.78
N SER A 423 4.01 -32.54 2.96
CA SER A 423 3.07 -33.58 3.38
C SER A 423 1.84 -33.04 4.12
N SER A 424 1.96 -31.90 4.80
CA SER A 424 0.80 -31.26 5.44
C SER A 424 -0.23 -30.79 4.42
N ARG A 425 -1.51 -30.84 4.82
CA ARG A 425 -2.66 -30.35 4.06
C ARG A 425 -3.33 -29.13 4.70
N VAL A 426 -2.77 -28.67 5.82
CA VAL A 426 -3.21 -27.48 6.55
C VAL A 426 -2.52 -26.29 5.91
N ALA A 427 -3.25 -25.52 5.11
CA ALA A 427 -2.67 -24.43 4.31
C ALA A 427 -1.98 -23.35 5.14
N GLU A 428 -2.51 -23.09 6.34
CA GLU A 428 -2.00 -22.13 7.33
C GLU A 428 -0.58 -22.47 7.81
N GLU A 429 -0.24 -23.75 7.82
CA GLU A 429 1.09 -24.23 8.21
C GLU A 429 2.04 -24.34 7.03
N CYS A 430 1.51 -24.38 5.80
CA CYS A 430 2.28 -24.69 4.61
C CYS A 430 2.92 -23.44 3.99
N GLU A 431 4.14 -23.62 3.50
CA GLU A 431 4.97 -22.60 2.87
C GLU A 431 5.42 -23.06 1.49
N LEU A 432 5.33 -22.19 0.48
CA LEU A 432 5.86 -22.42 -0.86
C LEU A 432 7.05 -21.50 -1.11
N PHE A 433 8.22 -22.08 -1.38
CA PHE A 433 9.39 -21.33 -1.84
C PHE A 433 9.44 -21.33 -3.37
N LEU A 434 9.43 -20.15 -3.95
CA LEU A 434 9.73 -19.91 -5.36
C LEU A 434 11.24 -19.67 -5.47
N VAL A 435 11.98 -20.63 -6.04
CA VAL A 435 13.44 -20.64 -5.97
C VAL A 435 14.03 -20.43 -7.36
N GLU A 436 15.04 -19.56 -7.46
CA GLU A 436 15.76 -19.34 -8.70
C GLU A 436 16.60 -20.55 -9.09
N GLY A 437 16.32 -21.12 -10.25
CA GLY A 437 17.11 -22.16 -10.86
C GLY A 437 17.01 -23.55 -10.22
N ASP A 438 17.48 -24.55 -10.98
CA ASP A 438 17.44 -25.95 -10.53
C ASP A 438 18.54 -26.26 -9.49
N SER A 439 19.65 -25.51 -9.48
CA SER A 439 20.77 -25.71 -8.55
C SER A 439 20.37 -25.35 -7.13
N ALA A 440 19.94 -24.10 -6.90
CA ALA A 440 19.45 -23.65 -5.60
C ALA A 440 18.20 -24.44 -5.19
N GLY A 441 17.31 -24.74 -6.16
CA GLY A 441 16.17 -25.63 -5.95
C GLY A 441 16.54 -27.02 -5.44
N GLY A 442 17.69 -27.58 -5.88
CA GLY A 442 18.23 -28.85 -5.41
C GLY A 442 18.66 -28.80 -3.94
N SER A 443 19.42 -27.78 -3.55
CA SER A 443 19.83 -27.54 -2.16
C SER A 443 18.63 -27.29 -1.25
N ALA A 444 17.67 -26.45 -1.70
CA ALA A 444 16.44 -26.17 -0.97
C ALA A 444 15.57 -27.42 -0.75
N LYS A 445 15.42 -28.28 -1.77
CA LYS A 445 14.70 -29.57 -1.65
C LYS A 445 15.32 -30.51 -0.62
N GLN A 446 16.63 -30.47 -0.45
CA GLN A 446 17.34 -31.29 0.55
C GLN A 446 17.25 -30.67 1.95
N GLY A 447 17.40 -29.34 2.08
CA GLY A 447 17.43 -28.63 3.34
C GLY A 447 16.05 -28.41 4.00
N ARG A 448 14.96 -28.43 3.23
CA ARG A 448 13.62 -28.08 3.69
C ARG A 448 13.03 -29.01 4.74
N SER A 449 12.08 -28.53 5.52
CA SER A 449 11.13 -29.39 6.22
C SER A 449 10.10 -29.96 5.23
N ARG A 450 10.14 -31.29 5.03
CA ARG A 450 9.19 -31.96 4.13
C ARG A 450 7.76 -31.95 4.67
N GLN A 451 7.58 -31.64 5.93
CA GLN A 451 6.27 -31.62 6.56
C GLN A 451 5.42 -30.45 6.05
N PHE A 452 5.98 -29.24 6.02
CA PHE A 452 5.22 -28.02 5.73
C PHE A 452 5.83 -27.11 4.65
N GLN A 453 7.02 -27.40 4.13
CA GLN A 453 7.67 -26.59 3.10
C GLN A 453 7.67 -27.28 1.74
N ALA A 454 7.17 -26.57 0.74
CA ALA A 454 7.19 -26.95 -0.67
C ALA A 454 8.20 -26.09 -1.43
N ILE A 455 8.85 -26.67 -2.47
CA ILE A 455 9.83 -25.97 -3.32
C ILE A 455 9.37 -26.05 -4.77
N LEU A 456 9.27 -24.88 -5.42
CA LEU A 456 9.05 -24.75 -6.85
C LEU A 456 10.25 -24.03 -7.49
N PRO A 457 11.17 -24.74 -8.14
CA PRO A 457 12.25 -24.09 -8.89
C PRO A 457 11.72 -23.46 -10.16
N LEU A 458 12.13 -22.21 -10.40
CA LEU A 458 11.81 -21.44 -11.61
C LEU A 458 12.98 -21.51 -12.60
N ARG A 459 12.69 -21.62 -13.90
CA ARG A 459 13.73 -21.64 -14.94
C ARG A 459 14.05 -20.24 -15.42
N GLY A 460 14.93 -19.55 -14.69
CA GLY A 460 15.38 -18.20 -15.05
C GLY A 460 14.27 -17.14 -14.94
N LYS A 461 14.40 -16.10 -15.76
CA LYS A 461 13.49 -14.96 -15.78
C LYS A 461 12.11 -15.39 -16.30
N ILE A 462 11.07 -15.21 -15.49
CA ILE A 462 9.69 -15.46 -15.91
C ILE A 462 9.19 -14.38 -16.87
N LEU A 463 8.07 -14.61 -17.50
CA LEU A 463 7.43 -13.64 -18.40
C LEU A 463 7.16 -12.30 -17.67
N ASN A 464 7.61 -11.19 -18.26
CA ASN A 464 7.20 -9.87 -17.80
C ASN A 464 5.72 -9.62 -18.19
N VAL A 465 4.85 -9.75 -17.20
CA VAL A 465 3.40 -9.65 -17.41
C VAL A 465 2.92 -8.20 -17.55
N GLU A 466 3.75 -7.21 -17.23
CA GLU A 466 3.44 -5.80 -17.50
C GLU A 466 3.34 -5.53 -19.00
N LYS A 467 4.19 -6.18 -19.80
CA LYS A 467 4.26 -6.05 -21.27
C LYS A 467 3.43 -7.08 -22.02
N ALA A 468 2.82 -8.03 -21.33
CA ALA A 468 2.15 -9.16 -21.96
C ALA A 468 0.64 -9.08 -21.80
N MET A 469 -0.07 -9.34 -22.91
CA MET A 469 -1.50 -9.56 -22.84
C MET A 469 -1.84 -10.74 -21.92
N TRP A 470 -2.97 -10.67 -21.24
CA TRP A 470 -3.47 -11.68 -20.31
C TRP A 470 -3.36 -13.15 -20.83
N HIS A 471 -3.74 -13.40 -22.08
CA HIS A 471 -3.65 -14.75 -22.66
C HIS A 471 -2.21 -15.29 -22.75
N LYS A 472 -1.22 -14.41 -22.99
CA LYS A 472 0.19 -14.83 -23.07
C LYS A 472 0.75 -15.23 -21.70
N ALA A 473 0.24 -14.66 -20.62
CA ALA A 473 0.61 -15.09 -19.28
C ALA A 473 0.23 -16.57 -19.05
N PHE A 474 -0.93 -17.00 -19.53
CA PHE A 474 -1.37 -18.41 -19.45
C PHE A 474 -0.73 -19.35 -20.48
N GLU A 475 -0.03 -18.83 -21.46
CA GLU A 475 0.82 -19.64 -22.36
C GLU A 475 2.21 -19.92 -21.76
N SER A 476 2.61 -19.15 -20.72
CA SER A 476 3.88 -19.32 -20.02
C SER A 476 3.82 -20.50 -19.05
N ASP A 477 4.66 -21.51 -19.26
CA ASP A 477 4.74 -22.68 -18.38
C ASP A 477 5.10 -22.29 -16.94
N GLU A 478 6.00 -21.33 -16.75
CA GLU A 478 6.43 -20.92 -15.39
C GLU A 478 5.30 -20.20 -14.63
N VAL A 479 4.56 -19.31 -15.30
CA VAL A 479 3.38 -18.64 -14.71
C VAL A 479 2.30 -19.67 -14.36
N ASN A 480 2.02 -20.61 -15.26
CA ASN A 480 1.06 -21.69 -15.02
C ASN A 480 1.48 -22.58 -13.85
N ASN A 481 2.78 -22.91 -13.74
CA ASN A 481 3.29 -23.71 -12.65
C ASN A 481 3.09 -23.01 -11.28
N ILE A 482 3.30 -21.69 -11.21
CA ILE A 482 3.04 -20.90 -10.00
C ILE A 482 1.55 -20.93 -9.64
N ILE A 483 0.66 -20.62 -10.59
CA ILE A 483 -0.80 -20.60 -10.39
C ILE A 483 -1.31 -21.98 -9.93
N GLN A 484 -0.87 -23.05 -10.59
CA GLN A 484 -1.26 -24.42 -10.24
C GLN A 484 -0.72 -24.85 -8.87
N ALA A 485 0.54 -24.53 -8.55
CA ALA A 485 1.12 -24.84 -7.26
C ALA A 485 0.34 -24.15 -6.13
N LEU A 486 -0.01 -22.88 -6.30
CA LEU A 486 -0.78 -22.10 -5.34
C LEU A 486 -2.21 -22.59 -5.16
N GLY A 487 -2.79 -23.22 -6.18
CA GLY A 487 -4.21 -23.60 -6.19
C GLY A 487 -5.17 -22.44 -6.46
N VAL A 488 -4.64 -21.30 -6.93
CA VAL A 488 -5.43 -20.12 -7.30
C VAL A 488 -6.26 -20.40 -8.54
N ARG A 489 -7.49 -19.89 -8.56
CA ARG A 489 -8.41 -19.93 -9.71
C ARG A 489 -8.83 -18.52 -10.06
N PHE A 490 -9.08 -18.29 -11.34
CA PHE A 490 -9.62 -17.05 -11.86
C PHE A 490 -11.05 -17.29 -12.35
N GLY A 491 -11.98 -16.40 -11.98
CA GLY A 491 -13.39 -16.48 -12.29
C GLY A 491 -14.12 -17.58 -11.50
N VAL A 492 -14.81 -17.21 -10.42
CA VAL A 492 -15.52 -18.14 -9.52
C VAL A 492 -16.99 -17.79 -9.48
N ASP A 493 -17.85 -18.84 -9.45
CA ASP A 493 -19.29 -18.80 -9.11
C ASP A 493 -20.15 -17.79 -9.88
N GLY A 494 -20.25 -17.98 -11.21
CA GLY A 494 -21.15 -17.21 -12.09
C GLY A 494 -20.50 -16.06 -12.85
N GLU A 495 -19.27 -15.68 -12.49
CA GLU A 495 -18.42 -14.74 -13.22
C GLU A 495 -17.22 -15.48 -13.83
N GLU A 496 -17.47 -16.44 -14.73
CA GLU A 496 -16.42 -17.27 -15.36
C GLU A 496 -15.32 -16.47 -16.08
N ASP A 497 -15.59 -15.21 -16.38
CA ASP A 497 -14.70 -14.32 -17.11
C ASP A 497 -13.94 -13.33 -16.22
N SER A 498 -14.12 -13.37 -14.89
CA SER A 498 -13.43 -12.45 -13.98
C SER A 498 -11.91 -12.67 -13.96
N LYS A 499 -11.15 -11.58 -14.04
CA LYS A 499 -9.69 -11.58 -13.87
C LYS A 499 -9.28 -11.69 -12.40
N LYS A 500 -10.23 -11.61 -11.47
CA LYS A 500 -9.98 -11.66 -10.03
C LYS A 500 -9.53 -13.03 -9.58
N ALA A 501 -8.44 -13.08 -8.81
CA ALA A 501 -7.91 -14.31 -8.26
C ALA A 501 -8.69 -14.72 -7.01
N ASN A 502 -9.21 -15.97 -7.02
CA ASN A 502 -9.82 -16.56 -5.83
C ASN A 502 -8.75 -17.28 -5.02
N ILE A 503 -8.51 -16.81 -3.81
CA ILE A 503 -7.52 -17.35 -2.87
C ILE A 503 -8.12 -18.25 -1.78
N ASP A 504 -9.45 -18.52 -1.78
CA ASP A 504 -10.11 -19.36 -0.76
C ASP A 504 -9.54 -20.80 -0.69
N LYS A 505 -8.91 -21.24 -1.78
CA LYS A 505 -8.26 -22.54 -1.88
C LYS A 505 -6.75 -22.46 -1.97
N LEU A 506 -6.18 -21.37 -1.49
CA LEU A 506 -4.73 -21.19 -1.42
C LEU A 506 -4.11 -22.36 -0.62
N ARG A 507 -3.15 -23.03 -1.23
CA ARG A 507 -2.55 -24.25 -0.65
C ARG A 507 -1.44 -23.94 0.35
N TYR A 508 -0.88 -22.75 0.30
CA TYR A 508 0.23 -22.30 1.14
C TYR A 508 -0.05 -20.88 1.61
N HIS A 509 -0.13 -20.66 2.90
CA HIS A 509 -0.37 -19.33 3.47
C HIS A 509 0.89 -18.47 3.55
N LYS A 510 2.07 -19.03 3.21
CA LYS A 510 3.28 -18.25 2.94
C LYS A 510 3.86 -18.63 1.60
N VAL A 511 3.94 -17.66 0.71
CA VAL A 511 4.62 -17.75 -0.58
C VAL A 511 5.89 -16.94 -0.47
N ILE A 512 7.03 -17.60 -0.55
CA ILE A 512 8.33 -17.00 -0.24
C ILE A 512 9.17 -16.98 -1.50
N ILE A 513 9.52 -15.78 -1.96
CA ILE A 513 10.44 -15.58 -3.07
C ILE A 513 11.86 -15.75 -2.52
N MET A 514 12.65 -16.61 -3.13
CA MET A 514 14.01 -16.93 -2.70
C MET A 514 14.93 -16.98 -3.92
N THR A 515 15.62 -15.87 -4.18
CA THR A 515 16.51 -15.63 -5.32
C THR A 515 17.93 -15.38 -4.86
N ASP A 516 18.87 -15.38 -5.79
CA ASP A 516 20.26 -15.05 -5.52
C ASP A 516 20.41 -13.56 -5.15
N ALA A 517 21.41 -13.23 -4.33
CA ALA A 517 21.67 -11.86 -3.88
C ALA A 517 22.49 -11.08 -4.93
N ASP A 518 22.06 -11.13 -6.19
CA ASP A 518 22.69 -10.42 -7.31
C ASP A 518 21.66 -9.63 -8.13
N VAL A 519 22.12 -8.96 -9.19
CA VAL A 519 21.25 -8.13 -10.04
C VAL A 519 20.23 -8.95 -10.83
N ASP A 520 20.54 -10.19 -11.18
CA ASP A 520 19.63 -11.09 -11.90
C ASP A 520 18.55 -11.63 -10.96
N GLY A 521 18.91 -12.01 -9.74
CA GLY A 521 17.96 -12.39 -8.67
C GLY A 521 17.00 -11.27 -8.32
N SER A 522 17.49 -10.04 -8.15
CA SER A 522 16.65 -8.86 -7.91
C SER A 522 15.67 -8.59 -9.07
N HIS A 523 16.08 -8.86 -10.32
CA HIS A 523 15.20 -8.77 -11.48
C HIS A 523 14.11 -9.86 -11.46
N ILE A 524 14.46 -11.09 -11.07
CA ILE A 524 13.50 -12.20 -10.93
C ILE A 524 12.48 -11.88 -9.82
N ASP A 525 12.94 -11.36 -8.67
CA ASP A 525 12.04 -10.89 -7.60
C ASP A 525 11.03 -9.87 -8.14
N THR A 526 11.52 -8.88 -8.90
CA THR A 526 10.66 -7.85 -9.49
C THR A 526 9.65 -8.44 -10.47
N LEU A 527 10.05 -9.40 -11.32
CA LEU A 527 9.15 -10.09 -12.24
C LEU A 527 8.07 -10.89 -11.51
N ILE A 528 8.45 -11.60 -10.43
CA ILE A 528 7.50 -12.36 -9.61
C ILE A 528 6.55 -11.40 -8.88
N MET A 529 7.07 -10.34 -8.27
CA MET A 529 6.23 -9.32 -7.63
C MET A 529 5.26 -8.67 -8.63
N THR A 530 5.72 -8.38 -9.87
CA THR A 530 4.85 -7.86 -10.94
C THR A 530 3.71 -8.84 -11.27
N LEU A 531 4.01 -10.15 -11.34
CA LEU A 531 3.01 -11.18 -11.56
C LEU A 531 1.94 -11.17 -10.45
N PHE A 532 2.37 -11.15 -9.18
CA PHE A 532 1.43 -11.12 -8.05
C PHE A 532 0.66 -9.81 -8.00
N TYR A 533 1.32 -8.69 -8.20
CA TYR A 533 0.66 -7.38 -8.17
C TYR A 533 -0.41 -7.24 -9.27
N ARG A 534 -0.11 -7.68 -10.50
CA ARG A 534 -1.03 -7.52 -11.65
C ARG A 534 -2.13 -8.57 -11.73
N TYR A 535 -1.85 -9.81 -11.32
CA TYR A 535 -2.77 -10.93 -11.54
C TYR A 535 -3.31 -11.58 -10.28
N MET A 536 -2.64 -11.41 -9.16
CA MET A 536 -3.02 -12.02 -7.88
C MET A 536 -2.82 -11.04 -6.71
N PRO A 537 -3.32 -9.78 -6.80
CA PRO A 537 -3.14 -8.79 -5.73
C PRO A 537 -3.74 -9.28 -4.41
N GLU A 538 -4.74 -10.15 -4.45
CA GLU A 538 -5.36 -10.74 -3.27
C GLU A 538 -4.36 -11.54 -2.41
N VAL A 539 -3.34 -12.15 -3.02
CA VAL A 539 -2.27 -12.87 -2.30
C VAL A 539 -1.41 -11.89 -1.49
N ILE A 540 -1.14 -10.69 -2.05
CA ILE A 540 -0.41 -9.63 -1.34
C ILE A 540 -1.29 -9.03 -0.23
N GLN A 541 -2.53 -8.67 -0.56
CA GLN A 541 -3.50 -8.08 0.37
C GLN A 541 -3.81 -9.00 1.55
N GLY A 542 -3.88 -10.32 1.30
CA GLY A 542 -4.02 -11.34 2.34
C GLY A 542 -2.76 -11.56 3.20
N GLY A 543 -1.66 -10.87 2.89
CA GLY A 543 -0.41 -10.98 3.65
C GLY A 543 0.36 -12.28 3.43
N HIS A 544 0.16 -12.94 2.28
CA HIS A 544 0.72 -14.25 1.99
C HIS A 544 2.06 -14.21 1.23
N LEU A 545 2.49 -13.06 0.68
CA LEU A 545 3.71 -12.94 -0.11
C LEU A 545 4.89 -12.42 0.73
N TYR A 546 6.03 -13.10 0.63
CA TYR A 546 7.25 -12.78 1.37
C TYR A 546 8.48 -12.87 0.47
N ILE A 547 9.54 -12.14 0.84
CA ILE A 547 10.88 -12.24 0.25
C ILE A 547 11.80 -12.77 1.33
N ALA A 548 12.55 -13.83 1.02
CA ALA A 548 13.58 -14.36 1.89
C ALA A 548 14.83 -13.47 1.83
N THR A 549 15.47 -13.26 2.99
CA THR A 549 16.72 -12.50 3.08
C THR A 549 17.82 -13.44 3.52
N PRO A 550 18.60 -14.04 2.59
CA PRO A 550 19.77 -14.84 2.93
C PRO A 550 20.89 -13.95 3.47
N PRO A 551 21.85 -14.50 4.25
CA PRO A 551 23.02 -13.75 4.69
C PRO A 551 23.95 -13.44 3.52
N LEU A 552 24.57 -12.27 3.52
CA LEU A 552 25.57 -11.87 2.54
C LEU A 552 26.95 -12.47 2.84
N TYR A 553 27.25 -12.68 4.14
CA TYR A 553 28.56 -13.15 4.59
C TYR A 553 28.44 -14.22 5.66
N LYS A 554 29.46 -15.10 5.68
CA LYS A 554 29.82 -15.92 6.84
C LYS A 554 31.17 -15.48 7.34
N CYS A 555 31.22 -14.92 8.54
CA CYS A 555 32.45 -14.47 9.19
C CYS A 555 32.89 -15.49 10.25
N SER A 556 34.18 -15.81 10.31
CA SER A 556 34.70 -16.73 11.30
C SER A 556 36.08 -16.33 11.82
N LYS A 557 36.31 -16.55 13.11
CA LYS A 557 37.61 -16.42 13.77
C LYS A 557 37.83 -17.57 14.73
N GLY A 558 38.73 -18.48 14.39
CA GLY A 558 38.97 -19.68 15.16
C GLY A 558 37.74 -20.61 15.22
N LYS A 559 37.13 -20.76 16.40
CA LYS A 559 35.92 -21.58 16.60
C LYS A 559 34.63 -20.77 16.54
N ILE A 560 34.72 -19.46 16.47
CA ILE A 560 33.55 -18.55 16.41
C ILE A 560 33.18 -18.36 14.95
N SER A 561 31.89 -18.52 14.62
CA SER A 561 31.34 -18.27 13.30
C SER A 561 29.95 -17.68 13.41
N GLU A 562 29.73 -16.58 12.69
CA GLU A 562 28.44 -15.89 12.63
C GLU A 562 28.06 -15.59 11.17
N TYR A 563 26.75 -15.59 10.86
CA TYR A 563 26.22 -15.14 9.59
C TYR A 563 25.89 -13.67 9.67
N CYS A 564 26.36 -12.89 8.70
CA CYS A 564 26.14 -11.45 8.63
C CYS A 564 25.25 -11.13 7.42
N TYR A 565 24.12 -10.47 7.69
CA TYR A 565 23.10 -10.16 6.68
C TYR A 565 23.33 -8.82 6.01
N THR A 566 24.17 -7.96 6.60
CA THR A 566 24.53 -6.64 6.06
C THR A 566 26.03 -6.39 6.20
N ASP A 567 26.55 -5.36 5.51
CA ASP A 567 27.93 -4.93 5.65
C ASP A 567 28.22 -4.40 7.05
N GLU A 568 27.25 -3.71 7.67
CA GLU A 568 27.36 -3.21 9.04
C GLU A 568 27.52 -4.37 10.03
N ALA A 569 26.74 -5.46 9.87
CA ALA A 569 26.86 -6.64 10.70
C ALA A 569 28.24 -7.30 10.55
N ARG A 570 28.79 -7.33 9.30
CA ARG A 570 30.16 -7.78 9.05
C ARG A 570 31.18 -6.89 9.76
N GLN A 571 31.05 -5.57 9.66
CA GLN A 571 31.95 -4.62 10.35
C GLN A 571 31.84 -4.78 11.87
N ALA A 572 30.65 -4.95 12.42
CA ALA A 572 30.44 -5.20 13.83
C ALA A 572 31.14 -6.50 14.29
N PHE A 573 31.10 -7.56 13.48
CA PHE A 573 31.84 -8.80 13.77
C PHE A 573 33.36 -8.56 13.77
N ILE A 574 33.89 -7.80 12.78
CA ILE A 574 35.31 -7.44 12.72
C ILE A 574 35.71 -6.61 13.94
N GLN A 575 34.91 -5.64 14.32
CA GLN A 575 35.15 -4.81 15.50
C GLN A 575 35.14 -5.64 16.81
N LYS A 576 34.14 -6.52 16.96
CA LYS A 576 33.94 -7.32 18.17
C LYS A 576 35.02 -8.38 18.39
N TYR A 577 35.41 -9.06 17.32
CA TYR A 577 36.31 -10.22 17.40
C TYR A 577 37.70 -9.95 16.82
N GLY A 578 37.84 -8.93 15.96
CA GLY A 578 39.07 -8.56 15.30
C GLY A 578 39.75 -7.31 15.88
N GLU A 579 39.13 -6.64 16.88
CA GLU A 579 39.60 -5.36 17.42
C GLU A 579 39.78 -4.31 16.29
N GLY A 580 38.89 -4.33 15.29
CA GLY A 580 38.97 -3.45 14.11
C GLY A 580 39.94 -3.91 13.02
N ASN A 581 40.59 -5.09 13.16
CA ASN A 581 41.50 -5.63 12.18
C ASN A 581 40.94 -6.93 11.56
N GLU A 582 41.01 -7.06 10.24
CA GLU A 582 40.58 -8.26 9.50
C GLU A 582 41.57 -9.44 9.64
N GLN A 583 42.73 -9.21 10.26
CA GLN A 583 43.76 -10.22 10.38
C GLN A 583 43.28 -11.43 11.23
N GLY A 584 43.24 -12.62 10.63
CA GLY A 584 42.75 -13.83 11.27
C GLY A 584 41.22 -14.01 11.23
N ILE A 585 40.49 -13.12 10.58
CA ILE A 585 39.07 -13.29 10.28
C ILE A 585 38.93 -13.84 8.86
N HIS A 586 38.24 -14.94 8.72
CA HIS A 586 37.89 -15.50 7.41
C HIS A 586 36.46 -15.07 7.08
N THR A 587 36.30 -14.29 6.03
CA THR A 587 35.01 -13.84 5.51
C THR A 587 34.73 -14.59 4.21
N GLN A 588 33.66 -15.40 4.20
CA GLN A 588 33.09 -16.00 2.99
C GLN A 588 31.91 -15.13 2.55
N ARG A 589 31.94 -14.62 1.35
CA ARG A 589 30.81 -13.91 0.74
C ARG A 589 29.98 -14.91 -0.06
N TYR A 590 28.65 -14.84 0.10
CA TYR A 590 27.71 -15.60 -0.71
C TYR A 590 27.18 -14.71 -1.84
N LYS A 591 27.39 -15.13 -3.09
CA LYS A 591 26.86 -14.45 -4.28
C LYS A 591 25.54 -15.05 -4.74
N GLY A 592 25.30 -16.32 -4.42
CA GLY A 592 24.09 -17.02 -4.77
C GLY A 592 23.76 -18.15 -3.79
N LEU A 593 22.50 -18.53 -3.77
CA LEU A 593 21.96 -19.62 -2.92
C LEU A 593 22.57 -20.99 -3.26
N GLY A 594 23.01 -21.15 -4.52
CA GLY A 594 23.70 -22.35 -4.99
C GLY A 594 25.06 -22.59 -4.33
N GLU A 595 25.65 -21.56 -3.68
CA GLU A 595 26.91 -21.68 -2.93
C GLU A 595 26.70 -22.22 -1.50
N MET A 596 25.44 -22.24 -1.05
CA MET A 596 25.08 -22.78 0.26
C MET A 596 24.77 -24.26 0.15
N ASN A 597 25.32 -25.05 1.08
CA ASN A 597 24.87 -26.42 1.23
C ASN A 597 23.46 -26.47 1.89
N PRO A 598 22.77 -27.63 1.84
CA PRO A 598 21.39 -27.73 2.38
C PRO A 598 21.24 -27.33 3.86
N GLU A 599 22.24 -27.63 4.70
CA GLU A 599 22.23 -27.29 6.11
C GLU A 599 22.36 -25.78 6.34
N GLN A 600 23.28 -25.14 5.62
CA GLN A 600 23.45 -23.68 5.67
C GLN A 600 22.19 -22.95 5.21
N LEU A 601 21.57 -23.41 4.12
CA LEU A 601 20.35 -22.83 3.58
C LEU A 601 19.17 -22.99 4.56
N TRP A 602 19.10 -24.15 5.25
CA TRP A 602 18.13 -24.37 6.33
C TRP A 602 18.37 -23.38 7.47
N GLU A 603 19.56 -23.38 8.06
CA GLU A 603 19.89 -22.57 9.24
C GLU A 603 19.67 -21.07 9.05
N THR A 604 19.90 -20.55 7.85
CA THR A 604 19.93 -19.10 7.58
C THR A 604 18.66 -18.57 6.94
N THR A 605 17.99 -19.37 6.08
CA THR A 605 16.99 -18.84 5.15
C THR A 605 15.65 -19.58 5.22
N MET A 606 15.64 -20.86 5.62
CA MET A 606 14.42 -21.67 5.55
C MET A 606 13.84 -22.02 6.92
N ASN A 607 14.65 -22.10 7.98
CA ASN A 607 14.18 -22.43 9.32
C ASN A 607 13.31 -21.29 9.89
N PRO A 608 12.04 -21.55 10.25
CA PRO A 608 11.15 -20.54 10.81
C PRO A 608 11.66 -19.80 12.04
N GLU A 609 12.54 -20.44 12.82
CA GLU A 609 13.06 -19.87 14.07
C GLU A 609 14.22 -18.88 13.86
N THR A 610 14.95 -19.00 12.75
CA THR A 610 16.20 -18.24 12.54
C THR A 610 16.21 -17.36 11.28
N ARG A 611 15.35 -17.66 10.32
CA ARG A 611 15.27 -16.94 9.04
C ARG A 611 14.74 -15.52 9.17
N ILE A 612 15.11 -14.67 8.21
CA ILE A 612 14.57 -13.33 8.05
C ILE A 612 13.68 -13.32 6.80
N LEU A 613 12.41 -12.95 6.96
CA LEU A 613 11.46 -12.74 5.87
C LEU A 613 10.96 -11.30 5.87
N LYS A 614 10.90 -10.70 4.70
CA LYS A 614 10.24 -9.42 4.46
C LYS A 614 8.86 -9.68 3.86
N GLN A 615 7.80 -9.29 4.54
CA GLN A 615 6.44 -9.36 4.00
C GLN A 615 6.26 -8.29 2.94
N VAL A 616 5.69 -8.66 1.80
CA VAL A 616 5.35 -7.73 0.72
C VAL A 616 3.98 -7.13 1.02
N ASN A 617 3.91 -5.82 1.14
CA ASN A 617 2.69 -5.06 1.39
C ASN A 617 2.51 -3.97 0.33
N ILE A 618 1.27 -3.63 0.04
CA ILE A 618 0.91 -2.47 -0.78
C ILE A 618 0.46 -1.38 0.20
N GLU A 619 1.30 -0.37 0.40
CA GLU A 619 1.00 0.77 1.28
C GLU A 619 0.24 1.85 0.52
N ASN A 620 0.66 2.14 -0.70
CA ASN A 620 0.02 3.06 -1.62
C ASN A 620 -0.14 2.38 -2.98
N ALA A 621 -1.40 2.10 -3.36
CA ALA A 621 -1.69 1.38 -4.60
C ALA A 621 -1.34 2.20 -5.85
N ALA A 622 -1.50 3.54 -5.79
CA ALA A 622 -1.19 4.43 -6.90
C ALA A 622 0.32 4.49 -7.17
N GLU A 623 1.11 4.60 -6.11
CA GLU A 623 2.57 4.60 -6.20
C GLU A 623 3.10 3.24 -6.65
N ALA A 624 2.57 2.14 -6.10
CA ALA A 624 2.96 0.80 -6.52
C ALA A 624 2.67 0.59 -8.02
N ASP A 625 1.51 1.03 -8.51
CA ASP A 625 1.18 0.99 -9.94
C ASP A 625 2.18 1.79 -10.78
N TYR A 626 2.47 3.02 -10.38
CA TYR A 626 3.44 3.88 -11.05
C TYR A 626 4.83 3.23 -11.12
N ILE A 627 5.34 2.70 -9.98
CA ILE A 627 6.65 2.08 -9.91
C ILE A 627 6.72 0.81 -10.79
N PHE A 628 5.72 -0.08 -10.73
CA PHE A 628 5.71 -1.27 -11.57
C PHE A 628 5.64 -0.91 -13.06
N SER A 629 4.82 0.05 -13.45
CA SER A 629 4.71 0.50 -14.84
C SER A 629 6.00 1.15 -15.32
N MET A 630 6.63 1.98 -14.51
CA MET A 630 7.87 2.66 -14.84
C MET A 630 9.04 1.68 -14.95
N LEU A 631 9.20 0.75 -13.98
CA LEU A 631 10.30 -0.22 -13.98
C LEU A 631 10.12 -1.32 -15.02
N MET A 632 8.90 -1.82 -15.21
CA MET A 632 8.61 -3.03 -15.99
C MET A 632 7.89 -2.74 -17.31
N GLY A 633 7.41 -1.53 -17.54
CA GLY A 633 6.72 -1.08 -18.76
C GLY A 633 7.64 -0.94 -19.96
N ASP A 634 7.08 -0.56 -21.11
CA ASP A 634 7.79 -0.45 -22.40
C ASP A 634 8.63 0.83 -22.50
N ASP A 635 8.23 1.91 -21.85
CA ASP A 635 8.94 3.18 -21.92
C ASP A 635 10.28 3.13 -21.16
N VAL A 636 11.34 3.53 -21.85
CA VAL A 636 12.71 3.52 -21.34
C VAL A 636 13.08 4.86 -20.68
N GLY A 637 12.46 5.96 -21.12
CA GLY A 637 12.77 7.31 -20.66
C GLY A 637 12.59 7.47 -19.14
N PRO A 638 11.38 7.28 -18.60
CA PRO A 638 11.10 7.40 -17.16
C PRO A 638 11.94 6.45 -16.32
N ARG A 639 12.18 5.22 -16.80
CA ARG A 639 13.05 4.25 -16.12
C ARG A 639 14.49 4.74 -16.01
N ARG A 640 15.03 5.33 -17.08
CA ARG A 640 16.39 5.89 -17.07
C ARG A 640 16.52 7.03 -16.07
N GLU A 641 15.58 7.97 -16.10
CA GLU A 641 15.54 9.10 -15.18
C GLU A 641 15.47 8.63 -13.71
N PHE A 642 14.62 7.64 -13.43
CA PHE A 642 14.52 7.05 -12.10
C PHE A 642 15.87 6.43 -11.65
N ILE A 643 16.53 5.66 -12.51
CA ILE A 643 17.83 5.04 -12.22
C ILE A 643 18.88 6.13 -11.98
N GLU A 644 18.96 7.16 -12.82
CA GLU A 644 19.91 8.26 -12.70
C GLU A 644 19.69 9.04 -11.38
N LYS A 645 18.43 9.33 -11.05
CA LYS A 645 18.03 10.05 -9.81
C LYS A 645 18.36 9.24 -8.55
N ASN A 646 18.24 7.93 -8.59
CA ASN A 646 18.38 7.05 -7.41
C ASN A 646 19.74 6.29 -7.41
N ALA A 647 20.64 6.56 -8.35
CA ALA A 647 21.91 5.84 -8.49
C ALA A 647 22.79 5.93 -7.24
N THR A 648 22.73 7.05 -6.51
CA THR A 648 23.48 7.27 -5.27
C THR A 648 23.03 6.39 -4.10
N TYR A 649 21.80 5.88 -4.14
CA TYR A 649 21.24 4.99 -3.11
C TYR A 649 21.42 3.51 -3.44
N ALA A 650 21.88 3.20 -4.66
CA ALA A 650 22.04 1.83 -5.09
C ALA A 650 23.35 1.24 -4.53
N ASN A 651 23.24 0.23 -3.68
CA ASN A 651 24.34 -0.64 -3.31
C ASN A 651 24.66 -1.57 -4.50
N ILE A 652 25.38 -1.07 -5.49
CA ILE A 652 25.80 -1.86 -6.64
C ILE A 652 27.17 -2.44 -6.34
N ASP A 653 27.26 -3.74 -6.41
CA ASP A 653 28.50 -4.48 -6.41
C ASP A 653 29.10 -4.38 -7.83
N ALA A 654 30.03 -3.44 -8.04
CA ALA A 654 30.71 -3.22 -9.32
C ALA A 654 31.98 -4.08 -9.42
#